data_9b5bb6edac2aad908b2816f773e094d7
#
_entry.id   9b5bb6edac2aad908b2816f773e094d7
#
_cell.length_a   1.000
_cell.length_b   1.000
_cell.length_c   1.000
_cell.angle_alpha   90.00
_cell.angle_beta   90.00
_cell.angle_gamma   90.00
#
_symmetry.space_group_name_H-M   'P 1'
#
loop_
_entity.id
_entity.type
_entity.pdbx_description
1 polymer ?
#
loop_
_entity_poly.entity_id
_entity_poly.type
_entity_poly.pdbx_seq_one_letter_code
_entity_poly.pdbx_strand_id
1 'polypeptide(L)'
;MKTKTSLIIVGLLLLSLVCAFAIVGASASTNDEATLTVTVSGTTETYSGTFMQMRNRVNNLLASPSVKTECVLTLNRDAVVDVKYPTFAANTNTNAHLTLDLNGYDLHFSNSTENVSSLFNMFGLGSLTIDGEGEGSELSTLTYDGMAGLIYTKNCTDAVVTIKNINFVFNGMALGFADNNQYPHQPMFNLQSGDVTLDNVHVTYTGEYAKAIEGSTGGTDISKLHPPFIQANGTATIKINNCEFIDTNTKGIMTYGIYAVGSSTTITVTNSKFDAYHVVNQNKSQQMVSLTGCELSASNAILSGVGTVSITDTAIDLDGCVFTVSGITADFKVGNGSTVIYTDKMPSSGYTVPEDYGFVAVESGKYALRSMSGYPTVSLPAYYQDAMVFQRGEPITVKGFCKSAGHTVTVTLGDVTATATVAGGEWSVELPAMEATTGLTLTVIENEPENTYPTVFEDIAIGDVFILSGQSNMDYQAKYLEDYEEFLANANNFDNLRGYLVPNAYRHGEDMVGMGTWYKLDKSNIGNFSAIGYVMATKLAAELDDVTIAIVDSTYPGSIAKTWIDIDTYIEHFGPNHTDVTTYNAYLDFYKKNGRCPTSSSELSAWVGKSYQRVVASCYDSMIAFFDGYKAKATVWYQGEGDLSRVSEYPAYFKALTDSFRKTFNNDEMAFVVIQLAPYSSGGTSLQNFRNMQATLPTIDPYTYIVATSNEGAVYNDPEFVNNSDISLVFVHTSVKSPIGLNAADVVLSKIYYLAGYPLSGANYPLEVVTSARYLDGYVGILFNQKITTGGVGEVLGFELAGADGVFHKADAYIDEGGRSIILHAEGVTDPVSIRYGYGSFYIEYQDGTVVVPVGGYSGGSMTSTTITFKDTEGNTHTITRDADEVLRSCIPGNVTSETGAPLGVFTIGINNLGEEQ
;
A
#
# COMPACT_ATOMS: atom_id res chain seq x y z
N MET A 1 58.11 -24.84 46.53
CA MET A 1 57.63 -26.13 47.09
C MET A 1 56.14 -26.04 47.55
N LYS A 2 55.37 -24.93 47.19
CA LYS A 2 53.96 -24.82 47.56
C LYS A 2 53.02 -25.07 46.37
N THR A 3 53.49 -25.16 45.12
CA THR A 3 52.74 -25.37 43.96
C THR A 3 52.49 -26.79 43.48
N LYS A 4 53.32 -27.76 44.06
CA LYS A 4 53.16 -29.18 43.73
C LYS A 4 52.12 -29.90 44.63
N THR A 5 51.84 -29.37 45.79
CA THR A 5 50.91 -30.01 46.76
C THR A 5 49.42 -29.66 46.37
N SER A 6 49.17 -28.50 45.78
CA SER A 6 47.80 -28.13 45.34
C SER A 6 47.35 -28.92 44.11
N LEU A 7 48.29 -29.28 43.20
CA LEU A 7 47.95 -30.09 42.01
C LEU A 7 47.62 -31.54 42.39
N ILE A 8 48.27 -32.06 43.42
CA ILE A 8 48.03 -33.42 43.90
C ILE A 8 46.69 -33.50 44.64
N ILE A 9 46.31 -32.48 45.40
CA ILE A 9 45.04 -32.48 46.13
C ILE A 9 43.86 -32.30 45.16
N VAL A 10 44.01 -31.52 44.10
CA VAL A 10 42.94 -31.37 43.05
C VAL A 10 42.85 -32.63 42.20
N GLY A 11 44.01 -33.27 41.89
CA GLY A 11 44.00 -34.55 41.18
C GLY A 11 43.44 -35.70 42.04
N LEU A 12 43.65 -35.67 43.34
CA LEU A 12 43.13 -36.68 44.31
C LEU A 12 41.62 -36.43 44.59
N LEU A 13 41.11 -35.15 44.56
CA LEU A 13 39.72 -34.86 44.69
C LEU A 13 38.94 -35.19 43.40
N LEU A 14 39.51 -34.98 42.22
CA LEU A 14 38.96 -35.46 40.95
C LEU A 14 38.99 -37.00 40.88
N LEU A 15 40.10 -37.66 41.37
CA LEU A 15 40.19 -39.11 41.46
C LEU A 15 39.24 -39.68 42.55
N SER A 16 39.01 -38.98 43.68
CA SER A 16 38.04 -39.41 44.69
C SER A 16 36.55 -39.21 44.26
N LEU A 17 36.24 -38.19 43.43
CA LEU A 17 34.89 -38.06 42.81
C LEU A 17 34.72 -39.14 41.74
N VAL A 18 35.76 -39.48 40.99
CA VAL A 18 35.75 -40.53 39.98
C VAL A 18 35.74 -41.91 40.61
N CYS A 19 36.48 -42.13 41.74
CA CYS A 19 36.51 -43.41 42.44
C CYS A 19 35.27 -43.71 43.30
N ALA A 20 34.42 -42.74 43.65
CA ALA A 20 33.19 -43.05 44.36
C ALA A 20 32.08 -43.68 43.43
N PHE A 21 32.38 -43.79 42.18
CA PHE A 21 31.52 -44.45 41.19
C PHE A 21 32.28 -45.41 40.30
N ALA A 22 33.27 -46.07 40.84
CA ALA A 22 33.94 -47.10 40.15
C ALA A 22 33.07 -48.36 40.08
N ILE A 23 33.10 -48.93 38.87
CA ILE A 23 32.71 -50.25 38.45
C ILE A 23 31.30 -50.37 37.96
N VAL A 24 31.17 -50.27 36.67
CA VAL A 24 30.88 -51.39 35.76
C VAL A 24 31.25 -50.94 34.37
N GLY A 25 32.28 -51.52 33.74
CA GLY A 25 32.33 -51.56 32.28
C GLY A 25 31.18 -52.45 31.83
N ALA A 26 30.01 -51.88 31.85
CA ALA A 26 28.85 -52.50 31.29
C ALA A 26 28.89 -52.21 29.80
N SER A 27 28.98 -53.22 28.96
CA SER A 27 28.42 -53.16 27.64
C SER A 27 27.04 -52.49 27.78
N ALA A 28 26.76 -51.45 26.99
CA ALA A 28 25.49 -50.77 27.02
C ALA A 28 24.39 -51.83 27.00
N SER A 29 23.48 -51.78 27.98
CA SER A 29 22.32 -52.65 27.93
C SER A 29 21.51 -52.27 26.72
N THR A 30 20.86 -53.23 26.05
CA THR A 30 19.98 -52.95 24.88
C THR A 30 18.83 -52.03 25.23
N ASN A 31 18.73 -51.53 26.48
CA ASN A 31 17.68 -50.64 26.99
C ASN A 31 18.18 -49.24 27.36
N ASP A 32 19.49 -48.92 27.28
CA ASP A 32 20.00 -47.59 27.61
C ASP A 32 19.64 -46.59 26.48
N GLU A 33 19.07 -45.45 26.84
CA GLU A 33 18.68 -44.40 25.88
C GLU A 33 19.88 -43.65 25.33
N ALA A 34 20.88 -43.42 26.15
CA ALA A 34 22.05 -42.65 25.77
C ALA A 34 23.34 -43.18 26.42
N THR A 35 24.43 -42.91 25.74
CA THR A 35 25.81 -43.13 26.18
C THR A 35 26.53 -41.80 26.32
N LEU A 36 27.21 -41.56 27.42
CA LEU A 36 28.04 -40.41 27.68
C LEU A 36 29.50 -40.80 27.74
N THR A 37 30.30 -40.32 26.82
CA THR A 37 31.74 -40.43 26.82
C THR A 37 32.37 -39.13 27.30
N VAL A 38 33.20 -39.22 28.34
CA VAL A 38 33.85 -38.08 28.96
C VAL A 38 35.34 -38.20 28.86
N THR A 39 36.01 -37.20 28.29
CA THR A 39 37.47 -37.14 28.21
C THR A 39 38.01 -35.96 29.00
N VAL A 40 38.82 -36.22 29.98
CA VAL A 40 39.51 -35.21 30.82
C VAL A 40 41.00 -35.49 30.82
N SER A 41 41.82 -34.55 30.36
CA SER A 41 43.29 -34.68 30.32
C SER A 41 43.77 -35.97 29.63
N GLY A 42 43.06 -36.42 28.59
CA GLY A 42 43.39 -37.62 27.83
C GLY A 42 42.92 -38.96 28.44
N THR A 43 42.21 -38.92 29.57
CA THR A 43 41.55 -40.09 30.15
C THR A 43 40.07 -40.08 29.76
N THR A 44 39.61 -41.21 29.20
CA THR A 44 38.22 -41.33 28.72
C THR A 44 37.49 -42.36 29.59
N GLU A 45 36.26 -41.98 29.99
CA GLU A 45 35.29 -42.81 30.70
C GLU A 45 33.94 -42.78 29.96
N THR A 46 33.22 -43.89 30.03
CA THR A 46 31.92 -44.05 29.37
C THR A 46 30.84 -44.45 30.37
N TYR A 47 29.68 -43.84 30.26
CA TYR A 47 28.51 -44.04 31.08
C TYR A 47 27.30 -44.28 30.22
N SER A 48 26.34 -45.10 30.65
CA SER A 48 25.10 -45.37 29.92
C SER A 48 23.90 -45.29 30.86
N GLY A 49 22.73 -44.98 30.31
CA GLY A 49 21.49 -44.87 31.08
C GLY A 49 20.40 -44.11 30.30
N THR A 50 19.44 -43.54 31.05
CA THR A 50 18.45 -42.66 30.41
C THR A 50 19.11 -41.37 29.91
N PHE A 51 18.51 -40.79 28.86
CA PHE A 51 19.03 -39.51 28.33
C PHE A 51 19.15 -38.46 29.44
N MET A 52 18.16 -38.33 30.31
CA MET A 52 18.15 -37.36 31.39
C MET A 52 19.24 -37.61 32.46
N GLN A 53 19.53 -38.85 32.75
CA GLN A 53 20.65 -39.17 33.65
C GLN A 53 21.97 -38.71 33.05
N MET A 54 22.20 -39.00 31.76
CA MET A 54 23.41 -38.60 31.05
C MET A 54 23.50 -37.09 30.88
N ARG A 55 22.40 -36.43 30.51
CA ARG A 55 22.33 -34.97 30.41
C ARG A 55 22.63 -34.27 31.75
N ASN A 56 22.06 -34.75 32.86
CA ASN A 56 22.35 -34.19 34.19
C ASN A 56 23.82 -34.34 34.55
N ARG A 57 24.42 -35.45 34.16
CA ARG A 57 25.85 -35.68 34.34
C ARG A 57 26.69 -34.72 33.50
N VAL A 58 26.35 -34.49 32.25
CA VAL A 58 26.95 -33.46 31.39
C VAL A 58 26.91 -32.09 32.06
N ASN A 59 25.75 -31.66 32.55
CA ASN A 59 25.63 -30.36 33.22
C ASN A 59 26.53 -30.22 34.44
N ASN A 60 26.66 -31.29 35.24
CA ASN A 60 27.53 -31.28 36.39
C ASN A 60 29.03 -31.22 36.01
N LEU A 61 29.43 -31.96 34.98
CA LEU A 61 30.82 -32.00 34.49
C LEU A 61 31.25 -30.69 33.86
N LEU A 62 30.35 -30.06 33.11
CA LEU A 62 30.60 -28.81 32.38
C LEU A 62 30.36 -27.55 33.20
N ALA A 63 29.86 -27.65 34.41
CA ALA A 63 29.53 -26.50 35.25
C ALA A 63 30.76 -25.61 35.56
N SER A 64 31.93 -26.18 35.78
CA SER A 64 33.17 -25.44 36.10
C SER A 64 34.43 -26.28 35.88
N PRO A 65 34.71 -26.79 34.69
CA PRO A 65 35.90 -27.62 34.46
C PRO A 65 37.18 -26.78 34.56
N SER A 66 38.13 -27.18 35.43
CA SER A 66 39.42 -26.51 35.59
C SER A 66 40.41 -26.85 34.46
N VAL A 67 40.14 -27.89 33.71
CA VAL A 67 40.90 -28.38 32.57
C VAL A 67 39.94 -28.69 31.41
N LYS A 68 40.48 -28.82 30.22
CA LYS A 68 39.70 -29.18 29.04
C LYS A 68 38.92 -30.46 29.31
N THR A 69 37.61 -30.39 29.30
CA THR A 69 36.68 -31.50 29.53
C THR A 69 35.76 -31.62 28.32
N GLU A 70 35.84 -32.75 27.63
CA GLU A 70 35.03 -33.06 26.47
C GLU A 70 33.97 -34.09 26.88
N CYS A 71 32.71 -33.77 26.59
CA CYS A 71 31.55 -34.64 26.77
C CYS A 71 30.92 -34.95 25.42
N VAL A 72 30.86 -36.23 25.08
CA VAL A 72 30.09 -36.69 23.89
C VAL A 72 28.91 -37.50 24.40
N LEU A 73 27.70 -36.95 24.17
CA LEU A 73 26.46 -37.60 24.56
C LEU A 73 25.82 -38.15 23.27
N THR A 74 25.78 -39.43 23.11
CA THR A 74 25.29 -40.16 21.93
C THR A 74 24.01 -40.86 22.26
N LEU A 75 22.97 -40.72 21.42
CA LEU A 75 21.73 -41.50 21.48
C LEU A 75 21.95 -42.93 21.00
N ASN A 76 21.30 -43.89 21.66
CA ASN A 76 21.31 -45.29 21.29
C ASN A 76 19.97 -45.79 20.76
N ARG A 77 18.93 -44.97 20.86
CA ARG A 77 17.56 -45.15 20.36
C ARG A 77 16.78 -43.85 20.47
N ASP A 78 15.60 -43.78 19.86
CA ASP A 78 14.65 -42.67 20.02
C ASP A 78 14.34 -42.45 21.50
N ALA A 79 14.30 -41.20 21.90
CA ALA A 79 14.02 -40.80 23.27
C ALA A 79 12.98 -39.69 23.37
N VAL A 80 12.01 -39.90 24.27
CA VAL A 80 11.05 -38.85 24.66
C VAL A 80 11.37 -38.42 26.07
N VAL A 81 11.74 -37.14 26.22
CA VAL A 81 12.16 -36.56 27.49
C VAL A 81 11.01 -35.72 28.03
N ASP A 82 10.21 -36.34 28.88
CA ASP A 82 9.07 -35.68 29.54
C ASP A 82 9.54 -34.89 30.76
N VAL A 83 10.03 -33.64 30.53
CA VAL A 83 10.55 -32.78 31.60
C VAL A 83 10.21 -31.32 31.36
N LYS A 84 9.92 -30.64 32.45
CA LYS A 84 9.57 -29.22 32.47
C LYS A 84 10.74 -28.29 32.10
N TYR A 85 11.98 -28.64 32.50
CA TYR A 85 13.17 -27.80 32.30
C TYR A 85 14.36 -28.63 31.77
N PRO A 86 14.41 -28.85 30.44
CA PRO A 86 15.45 -29.71 29.85
C PRO A 86 16.80 -29.03 29.61
N THR A 87 16.97 -27.77 29.93
CA THR A 87 18.11 -26.92 29.55
C THR A 87 19.48 -27.54 29.80
N PHE A 88 20.32 -27.50 28.80
CA PHE A 88 21.74 -27.68 28.92
C PHE A 88 22.36 -26.34 29.32
N ALA A 89 22.80 -26.22 30.56
CA ALA A 89 23.42 -25.02 31.08
C ALA A 89 24.93 -25.24 31.28
N ALA A 90 25.74 -24.41 30.63
CA ALA A 90 27.18 -24.31 30.90
C ALA A 90 27.47 -22.95 31.53
N ASN A 91 28.27 -22.92 32.56
CA ASN A 91 28.80 -21.69 33.12
C ASN A 91 29.99 -21.19 32.27
N THR A 92 30.42 -19.95 32.49
CA THR A 92 31.50 -19.25 31.80
C THR A 92 32.84 -20.01 31.90
N ASN A 93 33.06 -21.01 31.02
CA ASN A 93 34.27 -21.79 31.02
C ASN A 93 34.64 -22.33 29.64
N THR A 94 35.72 -21.79 29.09
CA THR A 94 36.26 -22.15 27.77
C THR A 94 36.84 -23.57 27.71
N ASN A 95 37.02 -24.24 28.86
CA ASN A 95 37.46 -25.63 28.91
C ASN A 95 36.32 -26.66 28.76
N ALA A 96 35.08 -26.21 28.69
CA ALA A 96 33.89 -27.04 28.53
C ALA A 96 33.57 -27.26 27.03
N HIS A 97 33.54 -28.52 26.60
CA HIS A 97 33.23 -28.91 25.23
C HIS A 97 32.14 -29.98 25.26
N LEU A 98 31.05 -29.74 24.48
CA LEU A 98 29.91 -30.64 24.39
C LEU A 98 29.70 -31.07 22.96
N THR A 99 29.51 -32.36 22.74
CA THR A 99 28.94 -32.94 21.53
C THR A 99 27.64 -33.66 21.91
N LEU A 100 26.53 -33.30 21.27
CA LEU A 100 25.29 -34.09 21.25
C LEU A 100 25.22 -34.78 19.89
N ASP A 101 25.35 -36.06 19.89
CA ASP A 101 25.30 -36.93 18.74
C ASP A 101 23.99 -37.74 18.80
N LEU A 102 23.08 -37.45 17.87
CA LEU A 102 21.80 -38.15 17.82
C LEU A 102 21.91 -39.49 17.11
N ASN A 103 22.99 -39.74 16.37
CA ASN A 103 23.34 -41.06 15.83
C ASN A 103 22.19 -41.69 15.02
N GLY A 104 21.38 -40.91 14.31
CA GLY A 104 20.26 -41.37 13.51
C GLY A 104 18.96 -41.56 14.30
N TYR A 105 18.91 -41.25 15.58
CA TYR A 105 17.72 -41.39 16.43
C TYR A 105 17.03 -40.04 16.69
N ASP A 106 15.75 -40.09 17.00
CA ASP A 106 14.93 -38.93 17.29
C ASP A 106 14.92 -38.59 18.78
N LEU A 107 14.93 -37.28 19.09
CA LEU A 107 14.89 -36.77 20.45
C LEU A 107 13.76 -35.74 20.62
N HIS A 108 12.79 -36.05 21.46
CA HIS A 108 11.66 -35.16 21.73
C HIS A 108 11.66 -34.68 23.19
N PHE A 109 11.80 -33.36 23.41
CA PHE A 109 11.59 -32.70 24.69
C PHE A 109 10.13 -32.30 24.85
N SER A 110 9.28 -33.23 25.28
CA SER A 110 7.86 -33.01 25.60
C SER A 110 7.70 -32.33 26.97
N ASN A 111 6.51 -31.79 27.27
CA ASN A 111 6.17 -31.14 28.54
C ASN A 111 7.07 -29.95 28.92
N SER A 112 7.82 -29.38 27.97
CA SER A 112 8.72 -28.24 28.14
C SER A 112 8.01 -26.88 27.97
N THR A 113 6.70 -26.84 27.85
CA THR A 113 5.87 -25.66 27.53
C THR A 113 5.95 -24.50 28.55
N GLU A 114 6.56 -24.74 29.73
CA GLU A 114 6.84 -23.69 30.72
C GLU A 114 8.32 -23.31 30.77
N ASN A 115 9.18 -23.94 29.96
CA ASN A 115 10.60 -23.62 29.95
C ASN A 115 10.87 -22.30 29.22
N VAL A 116 11.23 -21.27 29.97
CA VAL A 116 11.60 -19.94 29.46
C VAL A 116 13.10 -19.76 29.22
N SER A 117 13.90 -20.80 29.40
CA SER A 117 15.36 -20.84 29.12
C SER A 117 15.61 -21.58 27.82
N SER A 118 16.57 -21.13 27.02
CA SER A 118 16.96 -21.84 25.80
C SER A 118 17.39 -23.28 26.12
N LEU A 119 17.17 -24.20 25.21
CA LEU A 119 17.54 -25.58 25.39
C LEU A 119 19.05 -25.70 25.58
N PHE A 120 19.87 -25.03 24.79
CA PHE A 120 21.31 -24.92 24.93
C PHE A 120 21.69 -23.48 25.30
N ASN A 121 22.04 -23.28 26.57
CA ASN A 121 22.43 -21.98 27.08
C ASN A 121 23.96 -21.92 27.25
N MET A 122 24.65 -21.32 26.28
CA MET A 122 26.08 -21.41 26.05
C MET A 122 26.81 -20.14 26.51
N PHE A 123 26.87 -19.87 27.80
CA PHE A 123 27.68 -18.79 28.35
C PHE A 123 29.16 -19.22 28.49
N GLY A 124 30.03 -18.70 27.63
CA GLY A 124 31.47 -18.91 27.74
C GLY A 124 31.95 -20.34 27.47
N LEU A 125 31.18 -21.20 26.82
CA LEU A 125 31.58 -22.55 26.45
C LEU A 125 32.70 -22.53 25.40
N GLY A 126 33.60 -23.50 25.43
CA GLY A 126 34.67 -23.63 24.43
C GLY A 126 34.16 -24.16 23.10
N SER A 127 33.28 -25.19 23.10
CA SER A 127 32.60 -25.63 21.89
C SER A 127 31.29 -26.38 22.17
N LEU A 128 30.36 -26.26 21.19
CA LEU A 128 29.17 -27.10 21.11
C LEU A 128 29.09 -27.71 19.71
N THR A 129 28.90 -29.02 19.65
CA THR A 129 28.55 -29.73 18.42
C THR A 129 27.21 -30.43 18.60
N ILE A 130 26.29 -30.27 17.65
CA ILE A 130 25.05 -31.06 17.55
C ILE A 130 25.08 -31.74 16.19
N ASP A 131 25.03 -33.05 16.18
CA ASP A 131 25.09 -33.87 14.97
C ASP A 131 23.92 -34.84 14.95
N GLY A 132 23.16 -34.79 13.90
CA GLY A 132 22.01 -35.66 13.69
C GLY A 132 22.26 -36.75 12.62
N GLU A 133 23.50 -36.93 12.17
CA GLU A 133 23.83 -37.91 11.15
C GLU A 133 23.69 -39.34 11.67
N GLY A 134 22.93 -40.18 10.96
CA GLY A 134 22.76 -41.60 11.24
C GLY A 134 23.31 -42.50 10.13
N GLU A 135 23.28 -43.78 10.34
CA GLU A 135 23.59 -44.73 9.26
C GLU A 135 22.54 -44.64 8.15
N GLY A 136 22.95 -44.34 6.92
CA GLY A 136 22.08 -44.39 5.73
C GLY A 136 21.44 -43.10 5.28
N SER A 137 21.96 -41.93 5.62
CA SER A 137 21.51 -40.58 5.21
C SER A 137 20.15 -40.10 5.75
N GLU A 138 19.53 -40.78 6.71
CA GLU A 138 18.38 -40.22 7.43
C GLU A 138 18.85 -39.25 8.49
N LEU A 139 18.23 -38.06 8.51
CA LEU A 139 18.52 -37.03 9.51
C LEU A 139 17.68 -37.26 10.76
N SER A 140 18.33 -37.26 11.92
CA SER A 140 17.64 -37.24 13.21
C SER A 140 16.75 -36.01 13.37
N THR A 141 15.64 -36.19 14.10
CA THR A 141 14.76 -35.07 14.45
C THR A 141 14.89 -34.72 15.93
N LEU A 142 15.17 -33.45 16.23
CA LEU A 142 15.04 -32.91 17.58
C LEU A 142 13.78 -32.06 17.67
N THR A 143 12.79 -32.52 18.43
CA THR A 143 11.55 -31.82 18.68
C THR A 143 11.62 -31.12 20.04
N TYR A 144 11.26 -29.82 20.08
CA TYR A 144 11.28 -29.01 21.29
C TYR A 144 10.00 -28.23 21.51
N ASP A 145 9.32 -28.49 22.62
CA ASP A 145 8.06 -27.85 23.02
C ASP A 145 8.26 -26.63 23.94
N GLY A 146 9.49 -26.19 24.12
CA GLY A 146 9.84 -25.12 25.07
C GLY A 146 9.45 -23.72 24.61
N MET A 147 9.35 -22.80 25.57
CA MET A 147 8.95 -21.40 25.37
C MET A 147 10.10 -20.48 24.97
N ALA A 148 11.36 -20.84 25.25
CA ALA A 148 12.53 -20.09 24.78
C ALA A 148 13.15 -20.77 23.56
N GLY A 149 14.13 -20.10 22.93
CA GLY A 149 14.78 -20.63 21.75
C GLY A 149 15.61 -21.91 21.98
N LEU A 150 16.11 -22.45 20.89
CA LEU A 150 16.95 -23.66 20.92
C LEU A 150 18.34 -23.35 21.48
N ILE A 151 19.00 -22.32 20.97
CA ILE A 151 20.40 -22.00 21.31
C ILE A 151 20.55 -20.52 21.66
N TYR A 152 21.27 -20.26 22.73
CA TYR A 152 21.68 -18.92 23.14
C TYR A 152 23.19 -18.86 23.39
N THR A 153 23.91 -18.04 22.59
CA THR A 153 25.35 -17.77 22.79
C THR A 153 25.56 -16.35 23.27
N LYS A 154 26.33 -16.17 24.36
CA LYS A 154 26.70 -14.85 24.87
C LYS A 154 28.07 -14.95 25.56
N ASN A 155 28.91 -13.93 25.30
CA ASN A 155 30.29 -13.90 25.85
C ASN A 155 31.14 -15.12 25.48
N CYS A 156 30.96 -15.65 24.30
CA CYS A 156 31.62 -16.85 23.78
C CYS A 156 32.60 -16.48 22.63
N THR A 157 33.39 -15.44 22.78
CA THR A 157 34.22 -14.85 21.70
C THR A 157 35.12 -15.85 20.97
N ASP A 158 35.61 -16.88 21.71
CA ASP A 158 36.47 -17.94 21.17
C ASP A 158 35.71 -19.27 21.01
N ALA A 159 34.39 -19.29 21.21
CA ALA A 159 33.60 -20.51 21.11
C ALA A 159 33.32 -20.92 19.67
N VAL A 160 33.39 -22.21 19.41
CA VAL A 160 32.96 -22.81 18.14
C VAL A 160 31.66 -23.56 18.36
N VAL A 161 30.61 -23.17 17.63
CA VAL A 161 29.31 -23.84 17.63
C VAL A 161 29.09 -24.47 16.27
N THR A 162 28.90 -25.77 16.21
CA THR A 162 28.63 -26.51 14.98
C THR A 162 27.36 -27.33 15.14
N ILE A 163 26.39 -27.08 14.25
CA ILE A 163 25.15 -27.84 14.19
C ILE A 163 25.05 -28.39 12.78
N LYS A 164 24.86 -29.68 12.65
CA LYS A 164 24.85 -30.32 11.34
C LYS A 164 23.93 -31.53 11.27
N ASN A 165 23.47 -31.81 10.06
CA ASN A 165 22.76 -33.04 9.69
C ASN A 165 21.54 -33.31 10.59
N ILE A 166 20.67 -32.32 10.81
CA ILE A 166 19.59 -32.45 11.79
C ILE A 166 18.32 -31.72 11.37
N ASN A 167 17.18 -32.35 11.68
CA ASN A 167 15.88 -31.70 11.63
C ASN A 167 15.53 -31.15 13.02
N PHE A 168 15.20 -29.85 13.10
CA PHE A 168 14.61 -29.25 14.29
C PHE A 168 13.12 -28.98 14.06
N VAL A 169 12.28 -29.50 14.95
CA VAL A 169 10.87 -29.14 15.04
C VAL A 169 10.66 -28.30 16.30
N PHE A 170 10.30 -27.05 16.12
CA PHE A 170 10.10 -26.12 17.21
C PHE A 170 8.61 -25.77 17.35
N ASN A 171 7.98 -26.29 18.40
CA ASN A 171 6.52 -26.24 18.58
C ASN A 171 6.07 -25.09 19.48
N GLY A 172 6.93 -24.60 20.36
CA GLY A 172 6.54 -23.62 21.36
C GLY A 172 7.38 -22.35 21.33
N MET A 173 6.81 -21.23 21.77
CA MET A 173 7.53 -19.99 21.94
C MET A 173 6.86 -19.08 22.97
N ALA A 174 7.66 -18.50 23.87
CA ALA A 174 7.22 -17.40 24.70
C ALA A 174 7.49 -16.09 23.97
N LEU A 175 6.42 -15.39 23.63
CA LEU A 175 6.46 -14.14 22.88
C LEU A 175 6.37 -12.96 23.86
N GLY A 176 7.23 -11.97 23.71
CA GLY A 176 7.17 -10.74 24.50
C GLY A 176 7.97 -10.72 25.79
N PHE A 177 9.05 -11.48 25.90
CA PHE A 177 10.00 -11.34 26.99
C PHE A 177 10.72 -9.99 26.89
N ALA A 178 10.36 -9.06 27.73
CA ALA A 178 11.01 -7.75 27.80
C ALA A 178 11.85 -7.66 29.08
N ASP A 179 13.11 -8.06 29.02
CA ASP A 179 14.10 -7.42 29.86
C ASP A 179 14.61 -6.16 29.14
N ASN A 180 14.23 -4.99 29.64
CA ASN A 180 14.76 -3.69 29.28
C ASN A 180 14.51 -3.20 27.83
N ASN A 181 13.31 -3.33 27.28
CA ASN A 181 12.85 -2.64 26.06
C ASN A 181 13.63 -2.86 24.75
N GLN A 182 14.49 -3.84 24.64
CA GLN A 182 15.30 -4.00 23.46
C GLN A 182 14.89 -5.12 22.49
N TYR A 183 14.26 -6.20 22.98
CA TYR A 183 13.92 -7.35 22.12
C TYR A 183 12.61 -8.00 22.57
N PRO A 184 11.49 -7.67 21.97
CA PRO A 184 10.18 -8.22 22.36
C PRO A 184 9.96 -9.67 21.90
N HIS A 185 10.96 -10.33 21.29
CA HIS A 185 10.79 -11.63 20.62
C HIS A 185 11.91 -12.58 21.02
N GLN A 186 11.55 -13.82 21.35
CA GLN A 186 12.53 -14.87 21.61
C GLN A 186 12.94 -15.53 20.28
N PRO A 187 14.21 -15.39 19.87
CA PRO A 187 14.73 -16.08 18.69
C PRO A 187 14.92 -17.57 18.92
N MET A 188 14.78 -18.37 17.88
CA MET A 188 15.11 -19.80 17.95
C MET A 188 16.61 -20.02 18.14
N PHE A 189 17.41 -19.29 17.38
CA PHE A 189 18.86 -19.22 17.54
C PHE A 189 19.26 -17.78 17.88
N ASN A 190 19.63 -17.53 19.14
CA ASN A 190 20.10 -16.24 19.62
C ASN A 190 21.64 -16.24 19.68
N LEU A 191 22.27 -15.75 18.62
CA LEU A 191 23.69 -15.86 18.38
C LEU A 191 24.37 -14.51 18.59
N GLN A 192 24.92 -14.29 19.79
CA GLN A 192 25.52 -13.00 20.15
C GLN A 192 27.04 -12.95 20.01
N SER A 193 27.73 -14.10 20.03
CA SER A 193 29.19 -14.17 19.92
C SER A 193 29.64 -15.57 19.51
N GLY A 194 30.90 -15.69 19.09
CA GLY A 194 31.53 -16.92 18.66
C GLY A 194 31.41 -17.21 17.16
N ASP A 195 32.08 -18.27 16.73
CA ASP A 195 32.00 -18.80 15.37
C ASP A 195 30.92 -19.88 15.32
N VAL A 196 29.83 -19.62 14.57
CA VAL A 196 28.68 -20.51 14.48
C VAL A 196 28.55 -21.05 13.06
N THR A 197 28.44 -22.36 12.93
CA THR A 197 28.19 -23.05 11.67
C THR A 197 26.92 -23.89 11.79
N LEU A 198 25.98 -23.65 10.86
CA LEU A 198 24.82 -24.49 10.61
C LEU A 198 25.02 -25.12 9.24
N ASP A 199 25.05 -26.44 9.14
CA ASP A 199 25.30 -27.18 7.92
C ASP A 199 24.32 -28.36 7.79
N ASN A 200 23.50 -28.36 6.74
CA ASN A 200 22.44 -29.35 6.53
C ASN A 200 21.48 -29.41 7.75
N VAL A 201 20.95 -28.25 8.14
CA VAL A 201 20.04 -28.08 9.28
C VAL A 201 18.66 -27.63 8.75
N HIS A 202 17.63 -28.42 9.04
CA HIS A 202 16.27 -28.10 8.64
C HIS A 202 15.46 -27.71 9.87
N VAL A 203 14.88 -26.51 9.86
CA VAL A 203 14.12 -25.97 10.99
C VAL A 203 12.68 -25.74 10.56
N THR A 204 11.75 -26.44 11.22
CA THR A 204 10.31 -26.22 11.06
C THR A 204 9.76 -25.56 12.33
N TYR A 205 9.10 -24.43 12.19
CA TYR A 205 8.36 -23.77 13.26
C TYR A 205 6.87 -23.98 13.10
N THR A 206 6.24 -24.65 14.06
CA THR A 206 4.78 -24.91 14.04
C THR A 206 3.98 -23.90 14.87
N GLY A 207 4.59 -23.30 15.88
CA GLY A 207 3.94 -22.37 16.79
C GLY A 207 2.80 -22.98 17.62
N GLU A 208 2.70 -24.28 17.74
CA GLU A 208 1.58 -24.99 18.38
C GLU A 208 1.39 -24.54 19.84
N TYR A 209 2.48 -24.40 20.59
CA TYR A 209 2.47 -23.99 22.00
C TYR A 209 2.88 -22.53 22.21
N ALA A 210 2.96 -21.73 21.14
CA ALA A 210 3.35 -20.34 21.26
C ALA A 210 2.30 -19.54 22.06
N LYS A 211 2.76 -18.72 23.01
CA LYS A 211 1.91 -17.82 23.80
C LYS A 211 2.58 -16.49 24.09
N ALA A 212 1.79 -15.42 24.14
CA ALA A 212 2.25 -14.12 24.66
C ALA A 212 2.43 -14.19 26.19
N ILE A 213 3.48 -13.54 26.71
CA ILE A 213 3.71 -13.41 28.14
C ILE A 213 2.94 -12.19 28.65
N GLU A 214 2.19 -12.36 29.75
CA GLU A 214 1.41 -11.29 30.36
C GLU A 214 2.36 -10.14 30.81
N GLY A 215 1.98 -8.91 30.50
CA GLY A 215 2.80 -7.72 30.78
C GLY A 215 3.90 -7.44 29.76
N SER A 216 4.01 -8.19 28.67
CA SER A 216 4.94 -7.91 27.58
C SER A 216 4.53 -6.66 26.80
N THR A 217 5.52 -5.95 26.23
CA THR A 217 5.27 -4.75 25.40
C THR A 217 4.49 -5.03 24.11
N GLY A 218 4.40 -6.30 23.69
CA GLY A 218 3.59 -6.75 22.56
C GLY A 218 2.12 -7.03 22.91
N GLY A 219 1.74 -6.95 24.19
CA GLY A 219 0.40 -7.28 24.64
C GLY A 219 0.03 -8.74 24.43
N THR A 220 -1.25 -9.04 24.34
CA THR A 220 -1.78 -10.39 24.10
C THR A 220 -1.93 -10.71 22.60
N ASP A 221 -1.72 -9.75 21.73
CA ASP A 221 -1.87 -9.91 20.30
C ASP A 221 -0.59 -10.54 19.69
N ILE A 222 -0.62 -11.84 19.49
CA ILE A 222 0.49 -12.61 18.95
C ILE A 222 0.81 -12.28 17.49
N SER A 223 -0.15 -11.71 16.73
CA SER A 223 0.05 -11.30 15.33
C SER A 223 0.97 -10.09 15.18
N LYS A 224 1.26 -9.37 16.27
CA LYS A 224 2.19 -8.23 16.30
C LYS A 224 3.60 -8.61 16.70
N LEU A 225 3.88 -9.89 16.93
CA LEU A 225 5.16 -10.39 17.41
C LEU A 225 5.90 -11.07 16.26
N HIS A 226 7.18 -10.78 16.11
CA HIS A 226 8.01 -11.21 14.99
C HIS A 226 9.24 -11.99 15.48
N PRO A 227 9.08 -13.23 15.97
CA PRO A 227 10.21 -14.03 16.44
C PRO A 227 11.11 -14.42 15.27
N PRO A 228 12.43 -14.18 15.34
CA PRO A 228 13.33 -14.62 14.29
C PRO A 228 13.73 -16.10 14.45
N PHE A 229 13.91 -16.79 13.32
CA PHE A 229 14.66 -18.05 13.35
C PHE A 229 16.07 -17.79 13.89
N ILE A 230 16.77 -16.83 13.31
CA ILE A 230 18.12 -16.46 13.69
C ILE A 230 18.17 -14.99 14.07
N GLN A 231 18.51 -14.72 15.33
CA GLN A 231 18.90 -13.38 15.76
C GLN A 231 20.40 -13.31 15.93
N ALA A 232 21.02 -12.40 15.21
CA ALA A 232 22.46 -12.14 15.28
C ALA A 232 22.73 -10.79 15.91
N ASN A 233 23.45 -10.77 17.05
CA ASN A 233 23.81 -9.56 17.77
C ASN A 233 25.25 -9.64 18.25
N GLY A 234 25.92 -8.52 18.46
CA GLY A 234 27.30 -8.53 19.00
C GLY A 234 28.36 -8.78 17.94
N THR A 235 29.17 -9.83 18.10
CA THR A 235 30.38 -10.11 17.32
C THR A 235 30.38 -11.49 16.69
N ALA A 236 29.22 -12.14 16.56
CA ALA A 236 29.15 -13.50 16.01
C ALA A 236 29.53 -13.55 14.53
N THR A 237 30.29 -14.57 14.14
CA THR A 237 30.51 -14.97 12.75
C THR A 237 29.63 -16.20 12.48
N ILE A 238 28.63 -16.05 11.60
CA ILE A 238 27.63 -17.08 11.36
C ILE A 238 27.75 -17.58 9.92
N LYS A 239 27.89 -18.88 9.75
CA LYS A 239 27.86 -19.57 8.48
C LYS A 239 26.68 -20.52 8.46
N ILE A 240 25.86 -20.41 7.42
CA ILE A 240 24.68 -21.23 7.18
C ILE A 240 24.85 -21.86 5.81
N ASN A 241 24.84 -23.15 5.72
CA ASN A 241 25.04 -23.87 4.47
C ASN A 241 24.06 -25.03 4.34
N ASN A 242 23.44 -25.15 3.19
CA ASN A 242 22.51 -26.25 2.88
C ASN A 242 21.42 -26.43 3.94
N CYS A 243 20.88 -25.32 4.45
CA CYS A 243 19.87 -25.30 5.52
C CYS A 243 18.49 -24.91 4.99
N GLU A 244 17.45 -25.28 5.75
CA GLU A 244 16.08 -24.94 5.44
C GLU A 244 15.37 -24.38 6.69
N PHE A 245 14.69 -23.23 6.55
CA PHE A 245 13.96 -22.55 7.63
C PHE A 245 12.54 -22.27 7.17
N ILE A 246 11.59 -23.05 7.66
CA ILE A 246 10.20 -23.05 7.22
C ILE A 246 9.27 -22.68 8.37
N ASP A 247 8.44 -21.67 8.15
CA ASP A 247 7.35 -21.31 9.04
C ASP A 247 6.05 -21.99 8.61
N THR A 248 5.59 -22.95 9.38
CA THR A 248 4.32 -23.67 9.14
C THR A 248 3.24 -23.28 10.13
N ASN A 249 3.43 -22.24 10.95
CA ASN A 249 2.44 -21.90 11.96
C ASN A 249 1.13 -21.40 11.37
N THR A 250 0.03 -21.82 11.96
CA THR A 250 -1.35 -21.45 11.56
C THR A 250 -1.97 -20.41 12.50
N LYS A 251 -1.19 -19.86 13.45
CA LYS A 251 -1.69 -18.93 14.49
C LYS A 251 -1.49 -17.47 14.15
N GLY A 252 -1.03 -17.16 12.92
CA GLY A 252 -0.78 -15.80 12.47
C GLY A 252 0.45 -15.14 13.13
N ILE A 253 1.40 -15.93 13.63
CA ILE A 253 2.67 -15.43 14.15
C ILE A 253 3.56 -15.10 12.94
N MET A 254 4.12 -13.91 12.93
CA MET A 254 4.91 -13.39 11.80
C MET A 254 6.41 -13.57 12.09
N THR A 255 7.05 -14.62 11.57
CA THR A 255 8.47 -14.92 11.85
C THR A 255 9.42 -14.15 10.93
N TYR A 256 10.59 -13.78 11.46
CA TYR A 256 11.72 -13.35 10.63
C TYR A 256 12.68 -14.52 10.39
N GLY A 257 13.19 -14.65 9.15
CA GLY A 257 14.25 -15.60 8.86
C GLY A 257 15.52 -15.23 9.64
N ILE A 258 16.13 -14.12 9.29
CA ILE A 258 17.34 -13.58 9.92
C ILE A 258 17.06 -12.17 10.45
N TYR A 259 17.33 -11.94 11.73
CA TYR A 259 17.30 -10.61 12.34
C TYR A 259 18.72 -10.18 12.74
N ALA A 260 19.34 -9.34 11.91
CA ALA A 260 20.70 -8.88 12.10
C ALA A 260 20.71 -7.50 12.80
N VAL A 261 21.20 -7.48 14.07
CA VAL A 261 21.12 -6.31 14.97
C VAL A 261 22.49 -5.74 15.33
N GLY A 262 23.51 -6.58 15.46
CA GLY A 262 24.85 -6.19 15.94
C GLY A 262 25.69 -5.53 14.85
N SER A 263 26.52 -4.54 15.23
CA SER A 263 27.36 -3.79 14.26
C SER A 263 28.64 -4.52 13.82
N SER A 264 28.95 -5.66 14.42
CA SER A 264 30.18 -6.43 14.12
C SER A 264 29.89 -7.90 13.78
N THR A 265 28.64 -8.21 13.50
CA THR A 265 28.20 -9.55 13.10
C THR A 265 28.36 -9.72 11.59
N THR A 266 28.83 -10.89 11.17
CA THR A 266 28.87 -11.31 9.77
C THR A 266 28.07 -12.60 9.61
N ILE A 267 27.15 -12.61 8.63
CA ILE A 267 26.30 -13.76 8.33
C ILE A 267 26.48 -14.13 6.87
N THR A 268 26.96 -15.33 6.63
CA THR A 268 27.11 -15.89 5.29
C THR A 268 26.17 -17.07 5.15
N VAL A 269 25.29 -17.01 4.17
CA VAL A 269 24.30 -18.04 3.87
C VAL A 269 24.57 -18.58 2.48
N THR A 270 24.66 -19.89 2.37
CA THR A 270 24.88 -20.58 1.09
C THR A 270 23.90 -21.75 0.92
N ASN A 271 23.38 -21.92 -0.29
CA ASN A 271 22.57 -23.07 -0.71
C ASN A 271 21.41 -23.38 0.25
N SER A 272 20.77 -22.34 0.80
CA SER A 272 19.79 -22.50 1.87
C SER A 272 18.44 -21.90 1.48
N LYS A 273 17.37 -22.42 2.10
CA LYS A 273 16.00 -22.00 1.84
C LYS A 273 15.39 -21.31 3.05
N PHE A 274 14.67 -20.22 2.80
CA PHE A 274 13.90 -19.50 3.80
C PHE A 274 12.46 -19.27 3.31
N ASP A 275 11.52 -19.63 4.17
CA ASP A 275 10.11 -19.26 4.05
C ASP A 275 9.65 -18.65 5.36
N ALA A 276 9.41 -17.33 5.38
CA ALA A 276 9.14 -16.55 6.59
C ALA A 276 8.28 -15.31 6.29
N TYR A 277 7.86 -14.59 7.32
CA TYR A 277 7.20 -13.30 7.15
C TYR A 277 8.12 -12.24 6.51
N HIS A 278 9.37 -12.11 7.01
CA HIS A 278 10.47 -11.42 6.33
C HIS A 278 11.68 -12.35 6.30
N VAL A 279 12.37 -12.49 5.17
CA VAL A 279 13.56 -13.35 5.11
C VAL A 279 14.73 -12.72 5.86
N VAL A 280 15.04 -11.46 5.59
CA VAL A 280 16.08 -10.72 6.30
C VAL A 280 15.53 -9.41 6.85
N ASN A 281 15.74 -9.20 8.14
CA ASN A 281 15.58 -7.89 8.78
C ASN A 281 16.95 -7.44 9.32
N GLN A 282 17.47 -6.32 8.78
CA GLN A 282 18.74 -5.74 9.20
C GLN A 282 18.53 -4.32 9.72
N ASN A 283 19.07 -4.02 10.93
CA ASN A 283 18.86 -2.73 11.56
C ASN A 283 20.12 -1.83 11.61
N LYS A 284 21.14 -2.15 10.81
CA LYS A 284 22.38 -1.34 10.68
C LYS A 284 22.68 -1.05 9.23
N SER A 285 23.33 0.09 8.98
CA SER A 285 23.63 0.57 7.63
C SER A 285 24.73 -0.19 6.90
N GLN A 286 25.65 -0.87 7.63
CA GLN A 286 26.68 -1.71 6.99
C GLN A 286 26.10 -3.02 6.49
N GLN A 287 26.73 -3.61 5.49
CA GLN A 287 26.40 -4.95 5.03
C GLN A 287 26.77 -5.99 6.10
N MET A 288 25.80 -6.76 6.55
CA MET A 288 25.96 -7.80 7.54
C MET A 288 25.65 -9.19 7.00
N VAL A 289 24.78 -9.28 6.00
CA VAL A 289 24.25 -10.52 5.46
C VAL A 289 24.65 -10.68 4.00
N SER A 290 25.12 -11.88 3.65
CA SER A 290 25.39 -12.31 2.28
C SER A 290 24.66 -13.62 2.00
N LEU A 291 23.90 -13.68 0.91
CA LEU A 291 23.11 -14.83 0.47
C LEU A 291 23.64 -15.31 -0.88
N THR A 292 23.97 -16.60 -0.99
CA THR A 292 24.47 -17.18 -2.24
C THR A 292 23.83 -18.54 -2.52
N GLY A 293 23.29 -18.74 -3.70
CA GLY A 293 22.65 -20.00 -4.09
C GLY A 293 21.40 -20.35 -3.29
N CYS A 294 20.69 -19.35 -2.74
CA CYS A 294 19.57 -19.54 -1.84
C CYS A 294 18.23 -19.60 -2.57
N GLU A 295 17.21 -20.09 -1.86
CA GLU A 295 15.79 -19.97 -2.25
C GLU A 295 15.07 -19.12 -1.19
N LEU A 296 14.44 -18.02 -1.61
CA LEU A 296 13.82 -17.06 -0.69
C LEU A 296 12.35 -16.86 -1.05
N SER A 297 11.47 -17.10 -0.08
CA SER A 297 10.04 -16.77 -0.13
C SER A 297 9.61 -16.08 1.16
N ALA A 298 8.60 -15.22 1.07
CA ALA A 298 8.08 -14.50 2.22
C ALA A 298 6.58 -14.22 2.09
N SER A 299 5.90 -14.06 3.22
CA SER A 299 4.50 -13.66 3.22
C SER A 299 4.30 -12.13 3.33
N ASN A 300 5.36 -11.33 3.50
CA ASN A 300 5.29 -9.87 3.52
C ASN A 300 6.43 -9.19 2.77
N ALA A 301 7.70 -9.46 3.10
CA ALA A 301 8.83 -8.88 2.39
C ALA A 301 10.08 -9.78 2.42
N ILE A 302 10.84 -9.80 1.33
CA ILE A 302 12.13 -10.50 1.33
C ILE A 302 13.12 -9.79 2.27
N LEU A 303 13.29 -8.48 2.11
CA LEU A 303 14.21 -7.68 2.91
C LEU A 303 13.49 -6.55 3.65
N SER A 304 13.88 -6.31 4.89
CA SER A 304 13.36 -5.20 5.70
C SER A 304 14.44 -4.54 6.55
N GLY A 305 14.24 -3.27 6.92
CA GLY A 305 15.16 -2.52 7.76
C GLY A 305 16.03 -1.53 6.98
N VAL A 306 17.34 -1.46 7.26
CA VAL A 306 18.24 -0.48 6.64
C VAL A 306 19.57 -1.11 6.23
N GLY A 307 20.30 -0.45 5.32
CA GLY A 307 21.61 -0.90 4.87
C GLY A 307 21.55 -1.79 3.64
N THR A 308 22.51 -2.69 3.49
CA THR A 308 22.68 -3.47 2.26
C THR A 308 22.81 -4.96 2.58
N VAL A 309 22.16 -5.80 1.78
CA VAL A 309 22.28 -7.27 1.78
C VAL A 309 22.87 -7.71 0.44
N SER A 310 23.97 -8.47 0.46
CA SER A 310 24.56 -9.01 -0.78
C SER A 310 23.82 -10.27 -1.21
N ILE A 311 23.48 -10.38 -2.48
CA ILE A 311 22.74 -11.50 -3.05
C ILE A 311 23.43 -12.00 -4.32
N THR A 312 23.69 -13.31 -4.39
CA THR A 312 24.37 -13.95 -5.52
C THR A 312 23.66 -15.27 -5.87
N ASP A 313 23.45 -15.56 -7.13
CA ASP A 313 22.95 -16.86 -7.65
C ASP A 313 21.69 -17.40 -6.92
N THR A 314 20.80 -16.51 -6.49
CA THR A 314 19.69 -16.79 -5.59
C THR A 314 18.35 -16.75 -6.31
N ALA A 315 17.46 -17.69 -6.02
CA ALA A 315 16.06 -17.66 -6.45
C ALA A 315 15.20 -16.93 -5.42
N ILE A 316 14.41 -15.96 -5.86
CA ILE A 316 13.58 -15.11 -5.01
C ILE A 316 12.14 -15.18 -5.52
N ASP A 317 11.23 -15.60 -4.67
CA ASP A 317 9.80 -15.63 -4.97
C ASP A 317 9.13 -14.42 -4.32
N LEU A 318 8.48 -13.58 -5.15
CA LEU A 318 7.73 -12.38 -4.72
C LEU A 318 6.21 -12.58 -4.80
N ASP A 319 5.73 -13.80 -4.98
CA ASP A 319 4.28 -14.03 -4.97
C ASP A 319 3.69 -13.66 -3.59
N GLY A 320 2.77 -12.72 -3.61
CA GLY A 320 2.10 -12.21 -2.40
C GLY A 320 2.97 -11.36 -1.46
N CYS A 321 4.20 -10.98 -1.84
CA CYS A 321 5.06 -10.16 -1.00
C CYS A 321 5.77 -9.04 -1.76
N VAL A 322 6.37 -8.09 -1.02
CA VAL A 322 7.22 -7.05 -1.60
C VAL A 322 8.69 -7.40 -1.47
N PHE A 323 9.52 -6.86 -2.36
CA PHE A 323 10.96 -7.15 -2.33
C PHE A 323 11.66 -6.51 -1.13
N THR A 324 11.46 -5.20 -0.92
CA THR A 324 12.13 -4.45 0.16
C THR A 324 11.16 -3.50 0.88
N VAL A 325 11.36 -3.30 2.19
CA VAL A 325 10.70 -2.28 3.01
C VAL A 325 11.70 -1.54 3.90
N SER A 326 11.41 -0.28 4.24
CA SER A 326 12.16 0.54 5.20
C SER A 326 13.59 0.94 4.81
N GLY A 327 13.89 1.09 3.52
CA GLY A 327 15.17 1.67 3.06
C GLY A 327 16.38 0.72 3.05
N ILE A 328 16.15 -0.59 3.17
CA ILE A 328 17.15 -1.61 2.90
C ILE A 328 17.36 -1.78 1.39
N THR A 329 18.57 -2.14 0.97
CA THR A 329 18.91 -2.35 -0.44
C THR A 329 19.52 -3.74 -0.64
N ALA A 330 19.06 -4.46 -1.66
CA ALA A 330 19.73 -5.65 -2.15
C ALA A 330 20.89 -5.25 -3.07
N ASP A 331 22.09 -5.75 -2.82
CA ASP A 331 23.25 -5.56 -3.68
C ASP A 331 23.54 -6.88 -4.42
N PHE A 332 23.01 -6.96 -5.65
CA PHE A 332 23.16 -8.16 -6.46
C PHE A 332 24.59 -8.30 -7.01
N LYS A 333 25.12 -9.50 -6.93
CA LYS A 333 26.43 -9.87 -7.44
C LYS A 333 26.30 -10.94 -8.51
N VAL A 334 27.25 -10.96 -9.41
CA VAL A 334 27.36 -12.00 -10.43
C VAL A 334 28.18 -13.15 -9.84
N GLY A 335 27.62 -14.35 -9.89
CA GLY A 335 28.27 -15.58 -9.51
C GLY A 335 28.45 -16.55 -10.70
N ASN A 336 28.53 -17.83 -10.43
CA ASN A 336 28.64 -18.87 -11.46
C ASN A 336 27.26 -19.34 -11.96
N GLY A 337 26.20 -19.05 -11.22
CA GLY A 337 24.81 -19.31 -11.54
C GLY A 337 24.09 -18.09 -12.06
N SER A 338 22.80 -17.99 -11.77
CA SER A 338 21.97 -16.82 -12.08
C SER A 338 21.05 -16.50 -10.92
N THR A 339 21.01 -15.24 -10.52
CA THR A 339 19.92 -14.76 -9.66
C THR A 339 18.64 -14.66 -10.48
N VAL A 340 17.56 -15.23 -9.97
CA VAL A 340 16.23 -15.28 -10.61
C VAL A 340 15.20 -14.74 -9.64
N ILE A 341 14.30 -13.88 -10.12
CA ILE A 341 13.18 -13.34 -9.36
C ILE A 341 11.89 -13.81 -10.04
N TYR A 342 11.04 -14.49 -9.28
CA TYR A 342 9.69 -14.87 -9.68
C TYR A 342 8.74 -13.78 -9.21
N THR A 343 8.12 -13.11 -10.17
CA THR A 343 7.18 -12.00 -9.94
C THR A 343 6.51 -11.61 -11.25
N ASP A 344 5.27 -11.19 -11.17
CA ASP A 344 4.59 -10.63 -12.35
C ASP A 344 5.21 -9.30 -12.80
N LYS A 345 5.86 -8.59 -11.90
CA LYS A 345 6.50 -7.30 -12.19
C LYS A 345 7.74 -7.08 -11.34
N MET A 346 8.86 -6.77 -11.99
CA MET A 346 10.09 -6.39 -11.30
C MET A 346 9.90 -5.12 -10.46
N PRO A 347 10.39 -5.11 -9.21
CA PRO A 347 10.46 -3.89 -8.42
C PRO A 347 11.29 -2.81 -9.15
N SER A 348 10.82 -1.57 -9.10
CA SER A 348 11.53 -0.43 -9.72
C SER A 348 12.69 0.10 -8.86
N SER A 349 12.81 -0.32 -7.60
CA SER A 349 13.80 0.17 -6.65
C SER A 349 14.06 -0.87 -5.53
N GLY A 350 14.97 -0.53 -4.63
CA GLY A 350 15.32 -1.41 -3.50
C GLY A 350 16.48 -2.34 -3.80
N TYR A 351 17.13 -2.20 -4.96
CA TYR A 351 18.31 -3.01 -5.30
C TYR A 351 19.33 -2.23 -6.14
N THR A 352 20.56 -2.75 -6.16
CA THR A 352 21.63 -2.39 -7.09
C THR A 352 22.12 -3.62 -7.82
N VAL A 353 22.56 -3.44 -9.06
CA VAL A 353 23.16 -4.49 -9.89
C VAL A 353 24.57 -4.05 -10.31
N PRO A 354 25.48 -5.00 -10.66
CA PRO A 354 26.78 -4.64 -11.20
C PRO A 354 26.65 -3.82 -12.52
N GLU A 355 27.68 -3.05 -12.81
CA GLU A 355 27.78 -2.34 -14.09
C GLU A 355 27.62 -3.34 -15.24
N ASP A 356 26.91 -2.96 -16.29
CA ASP A 356 26.57 -3.81 -17.45
C ASP A 356 25.69 -5.04 -17.13
N TYR A 357 24.99 -5.08 -16.00
CA TYR A 357 24.00 -6.11 -15.68
C TYR A 357 22.62 -5.51 -15.42
N GLY A 358 21.58 -6.31 -15.65
CA GLY A 358 20.19 -5.96 -15.38
C GLY A 358 19.32 -7.19 -15.22
N PHE A 359 18.13 -7.01 -14.64
CA PHE A 359 17.12 -8.06 -14.62
C PHE A 359 16.30 -8.02 -15.91
N VAL A 360 16.24 -9.15 -16.58
CA VAL A 360 15.57 -9.34 -17.87
C VAL A 360 14.52 -10.43 -17.73
N ALA A 361 13.33 -10.19 -18.25
CA ALA A 361 12.30 -11.23 -18.34
C ALA A 361 12.84 -12.38 -19.21
N VAL A 362 12.85 -13.60 -18.68
CA VAL A 362 13.27 -14.81 -19.39
C VAL A 362 12.09 -15.70 -19.74
N GLU A 363 11.01 -15.55 -19.02
CA GLU A 363 9.68 -16.15 -19.25
C GLU A 363 8.64 -15.33 -18.46
N SER A 364 7.35 -15.52 -18.73
CA SER A 364 6.28 -14.86 -17.99
C SER A 364 6.42 -15.10 -16.48
N GLY A 365 6.37 -14.06 -15.68
CA GLY A 365 6.52 -14.13 -14.22
C GLY A 365 7.93 -14.47 -13.74
N LYS A 366 8.97 -14.38 -14.58
CA LYS A 366 10.34 -14.72 -14.18
C LYS A 366 11.38 -13.80 -14.82
N TYR A 367 12.21 -13.21 -13.98
CA TYR A 367 13.29 -12.33 -14.36
C TYR A 367 14.64 -12.91 -13.93
N ALA A 368 15.66 -12.79 -14.77
CA ALA A 368 17.00 -13.25 -14.44
C ALA A 368 18.03 -12.11 -14.57
N LEU A 369 18.99 -12.08 -13.64
CA LEU A 369 20.14 -11.16 -13.74
C LEU A 369 21.05 -11.62 -14.91
N ARG A 370 21.20 -10.75 -15.91
CA ARG A 370 21.96 -11.02 -17.13
C ARG A 370 22.90 -9.87 -17.43
N SER A 371 24.00 -10.18 -18.17
CA SER A 371 24.80 -9.14 -18.79
C SER A 371 23.94 -8.35 -19.77
N MET A 372 24.02 -7.04 -19.71
CA MET A 372 23.34 -6.13 -20.64
C MET A 372 24.10 -5.97 -21.95
N SER A 373 25.25 -6.60 -22.10
CA SER A 373 25.93 -6.68 -23.39
C SER A 373 25.03 -7.40 -24.39
N GLY A 374 24.50 -6.66 -25.37
CA GLY A 374 23.49 -7.15 -26.33
C GLY A 374 22.02 -6.95 -25.89
N TYR A 375 21.75 -6.46 -24.67
CA TYR A 375 20.40 -6.04 -24.32
C TYR A 375 20.12 -4.60 -24.77
N PRO A 376 18.85 -4.27 -25.08
CA PRO A 376 18.51 -2.95 -25.58
C PRO A 376 18.82 -1.89 -24.52
N THR A 377 19.33 -0.74 -24.99
CA THR A 377 19.50 0.45 -24.15
C THR A 377 18.23 1.29 -24.08
N VAL A 378 17.15 0.78 -24.69
CA VAL A 378 15.81 1.37 -24.69
C VAL A 378 15.17 1.25 -23.31
N SER A 379 14.61 2.34 -22.84
CA SER A 379 13.73 2.38 -21.68
C SER A 379 12.48 3.22 -21.98
N LEU A 380 11.36 2.85 -21.37
CA LEU A 380 10.10 3.57 -21.49
C LEU A 380 9.72 4.17 -20.13
N PRO A 381 8.94 5.26 -20.11
CA PRO A 381 8.25 5.69 -18.89
C PRO A 381 7.53 4.52 -18.23
N ALA A 382 7.57 4.43 -16.91
CA ALA A 382 7.13 3.22 -16.22
C ALA A 382 5.61 3.03 -16.16
N TYR A 383 4.81 3.92 -16.73
CA TYR A 383 3.40 3.64 -16.96
C TYR A 383 3.17 2.69 -18.16
N TYR A 384 4.18 2.44 -19.01
CA TYR A 384 4.13 1.33 -19.95
C TYR A 384 4.31 0.03 -19.18
N GLN A 385 3.23 -0.71 -19.07
CA GLN A 385 3.16 -1.95 -18.28
C GLN A 385 2.16 -2.90 -18.94
N ASP A 386 2.17 -4.14 -18.50
CA ASP A 386 1.12 -5.08 -18.83
C ASP A 386 -0.25 -4.54 -18.37
N ALA A 387 -1.29 -4.93 -19.08
CA ALA A 387 -2.65 -4.49 -18.84
C ALA A 387 -2.94 -2.98 -19.02
N MET A 388 -1.99 -2.18 -19.56
CA MET A 388 -2.24 -0.78 -19.85
C MET A 388 -3.29 -0.59 -20.95
N VAL A 389 -3.89 0.61 -21.00
CA VAL A 389 -4.90 0.96 -22.00
C VAL A 389 -4.46 2.19 -22.77
N PHE A 390 -4.51 2.16 -24.09
CA PHE A 390 -4.41 3.36 -24.92
C PHE A 390 -5.80 3.88 -25.29
N GLN A 391 -5.91 5.20 -25.40
CA GLN A 391 -7.17 5.85 -25.81
C GLN A 391 -7.56 5.46 -27.22
N ARG A 392 -8.76 4.89 -27.41
CA ARG A 392 -9.30 4.55 -28.71
C ARG A 392 -9.66 5.78 -29.55
N GLY A 393 -9.59 5.62 -30.86
CA GLY A 393 -9.98 6.68 -31.81
C GLY A 393 -8.98 7.82 -31.92
N GLU A 394 -7.87 7.77 -31.18
CA GLU A 394 -6.79 8.75 -31.14
C GLU A 394 -5.49 8.14 -31.65
N PRO A 395 -4.59 8.89 -32.32
CA PRO A 395 -3.25 8.43 -32.61
C PRO A 395 -2.52 8.05 -31.33
N ILE A 396 -1.78 6.92 -31.36
CA ILE A 396 -1.10 6.38 -30.20
C ILE A 396 0.37 6.77 -30.24
N THR A 397 0.80 7.65 -29.33
CA THR A 397 2.20 8.01 -29.16
C THR A 397 2.88 7.01 -28.24
N VAL A 398 3.94 6.34 -28.73
CA VAL A 398 4.84 5.52 -27.90
C VAL A 398 6.21 6.18 -27.92
N LYS A 399 6.74 6.48 -26.73
CA LYS A 399 8.02 7.20 -26.59
C LYS A 399 8.86 6.65 -25.43
N GLY A 400 10.15 6.94 -25.51
CA GLY A 400 11.07 6.48 -24.46
C GLY A 400 12.46 7.06 -24.65
N PHE A 401 13.39 6.48 -23.92
CA PHE A 401 14.79 6.87 -23.92
C PHE A 401 15.65 5.76 -24.50
N CYS A 402 16.78 6.12 -25.07
CA CYS A 402 17.78 5.19 -25.52
C CYS A 402 19.16 5.84 -25.43
N LYS A 403 20.13 5.15 -24.84
CA LYS A 403 21.50 5.69 -24.69
C LYS A 403 22.26 5.81 -26.01
N SER A 404 21.82 5.09 -27.04
CA SER A 404 22.53 4.95 -28.32
C SER A 404 21.97 5.90 -29.36
N ALA A 405 22.48 7.14 -29.41
CA ALA A 405 22.07 8.12 -30.40
C ALA A 405 22.31 7.63 -31.84
N GLY A 406 21.30 7.82 -32.69
CA GLY A 406 21.35 7.39 -34.08
C GLY A 406 20.88 5.97 -34.32
N HIS A 407 20.66 5.15 -33.27
CA HIS A 407 20.04 3.83 -33.42
C HIS A 407 18.56 3.98 -33.79
N THR A 408 18.02 2.91 -34.32
CA THR A 408 16.62 2.83 -34.74
C THR A 408 15.83 2.01 -33.74
N VAL A 409 14.67 2.51 -33.32
CA VAL A 409 13.72 1.81 -32.44
C VAL A 409 12.47 1.48 -33.22
N THR A 410 12.09 0.21 -33.23
CA THR A 410 10.84 -0.30 -33.83
C THR A 410 9.83 -0.59 -32.70
N VAL A 411 8.63 -0.06 -32.86
CA VAL A 411 7.48 -0.30 -31.96
C VAL A 411 6.41 -1.05 -32.74
N THR A 412 5.95 -2.15 -32.21
CA THR A 412 4.84 -2.95 -32.75
C THR A 412 3.74 -3.09 -31.67
N LEU A 413 2.49 -2.73 -32.03
CA LEU A 413 1.30 -2.93 -31.20
C LEU A 413 0.30 -3.78 -31.98
N GLY A 414 0.13 -5.04 -31.58
CA GLY A 414 -0.60 -6.01 -32.41
C GLY A 414 0.03 -6.14 -33.78
N ASP A 415 -0.72 -5.83 -34.84
CA ASP A 415 -0.25 -5.89 -36.23
C ASP A 415 0.31 -4.56 -36.76
N VAL A 416 0.31 -3.51 -35.96
CA VAL A 416 0.73 -2.17 -36.38
C VAL A 416 2.16 -1.88 -35.96
N THR A 417 2.99 -1.43 -36.88
CA THR A 417 4.42 -1.18 -36.63
C THR A 417 4.83 0.21 -37.10
N ALA A 418 5.65 0.88 -36.29
CA ALA A 418 6.31 2.14 -36.64
C ALA A 418 7.76 2.17 -36.14
N THR A 419 8.58 3.05 -36.69
CA THR A 419 10.02 3.12 -36.39
C THR A 419 10.45 4.58 -36.22
N ALA A 420 11.33 4.81 -35.24
CA ALA A 420 11.95 6.12 -35.02
C ALA A 420 13.46 6.01 -34.88
N THR A 421 14.16 7.09 -35.20
CA THR A 421 15.60 7.21 -34.94
C THR A 421 15.80 7.95 -33.60
N VAL A 422 16.69 7.44 -32.77
CA VAL A 422 17.05 8.04 -31.48
C VAL A 422 17.79 9.37 -31.69
N ALA A 423 17.27 10.45 -31.18
CA ALA A 423 17.86 11.77 -31.25
C ALA A 423 17.93 12.39 -29.82
N GLY A 424 19.13 12.83 -29.43
CA GLY A 424 19.31 13.47 -28.11
C GLY A 424 19.09 12.54 -26.90
N GLY A 425 19.08 11.23 -27.13
CA GLY A 425 18.79 10.23 -26.06
C GLY A 425 17.30 9.85 -25.96
N GLU A 426 16.45 10.43 -26.81
CA GLU A 426 15.00 10.18 -26.84
C GLU A 426 14.53 9.63 -28.18
N TRP A 427 13.40 8.95 -28.17
CA TRP A 427 12.72 8.50 -29.39
C TRP A 427 11.20 8.55 -29.17
N SER A 428 10.48 8.71 -30.25
CA SER A 428 9.01 8.71 -30.24
C SER A 428 8.49 8.21 -31.57
N VAL A 429 7.47 7.36 -31.53
CA VAL A 429 6.69 6.94 -32.71
C VAL A 429 5.22 7.29 -32.49
N GLU A 430 4.52 7.52 -33.61
CA GLU A 430 3.07 7.65 -33.61
C GLU A 430 2.48 6.48 -34.40
N LEU A 431 1.63 5.68 -33.75
CA LEU A 431 0.83 4.65 -34.37
C LEU A 431 -0.55 5.22 -34.73
N PRO A 432 -1.21 4.72 -35.79
CA PRO A 432 -2.55 5.18 -36.16
C PRO A 432 -3.57 4.92 -35.05
N ALA A 433 -4.65 5.69 -35.05
CA ALA A 433 -5.79 5.45 -34.21
C ALA A 433 -6.34 4.03 -34.39
N MET A 434 -6.74 3.40 -33.30
CA MET A 434 -7.28 2.04 -33.29
C MET A 434 -8.68 2.02 -32.64
N GLU A 435 -9.48 1.06 -33.07
CA GLU A 435 -10.77 0.75 -32.47
C GLU A 435 -10.60 -0.06 -31.17
N ALA A 436 -11.67 -0.13 -30.35
CA ALA A 436 -11.65 -0.87 -29.10
C ALA A 436 -11.26 -2.35 -29.32
N THR A 437 -10.27 -2.81 -28.58
CA THR A 437 -9.79 -4.20 -28.62
C THR A 437 -8.96 -4.50 -27.36
N THR A 438 -8.73 -5.77 -27.06
CA THR A 438 -7.98 -6.24 -25.89
C THR A 438 -6.98 -7.33 -26.27
N GLY A 439 -6.07 -7.67 -25.36
CA GLY A 439 -5.12 -8.77 -25.54
C GLY A 439 -4.03 -8.50 -26.56
N LEU A 440 -3.73 -7.23 -26.84
CA LEU A 440 -2.63 -6.86 -27.71
C LEU A 440 -1.29 -7.00 -26.98
N THR A 441 -0.22 -7.20 -27.76
CA THR A 441 1.16 -7.12 -27.27
C THR A 441 1.81 -5.86 -27.81
N LEU A 442 2.44 -5.07 -26.95
CA LEU A 442 3.31 -3.96 -27.30
C LEU A 442 4.75 -4.44 -27.23
N THR A 443 5.44 -4.41 -28.37
CA THR A 443 6.85 -4.80 -28.48
C THR A 443 7.67 -3.60 -28.91
N VAL A 444 8.77 -3.35 -28.20
CA VAL A 444 9.72 -2.28 -28.50
C VAL A 444 11.11 -2.90 -28.69
N ILE A 445 11.70 -2.69 -29.86
CA ILE A 445 13.01 -3.26 -30.24
C ILE A 445 13.95 -2.13 -30.63
N GLU A 446 15.12 -2.09 -30.02
CA GLU A 446 16.29 -1.36 -30.57
C GLU A 446 16.93 -2.23 -31.65
N ASN A 447 17.06 -1.72 -32.87
CA ASN A 447 17.46 -2.53 -34.02
C ASN A 447 18.98 -2.75 -34.10
N GLU A 448 19.76 -2.03 -33.35
CA GLU A 448 21.21 -2.12 -33.28
C GLU A 448 21.67 -2.29 -31.82
N PRO A 449 22.57 -3.23 -31.48
CA PRO A 449 23.19 -4.22 -32.39
C PRO A 449 22.21 -5.32 -32.81
N GLU A 450 22.53 -6.02 -33.88
CA GLU A 450 21.77 -7.20 -34.34
C GLU A 450 21.55 -8.19 -33.17
N ASN A 451 20.33 -8.73 -33.06
CA ASN A 451 19.87 -9.64 -31.98
C ASN A 451 19.64 -8.99 -30.62
N THR A 452 19.24 -7.74 -30.57
CA THR A 452 18.75 -7.10 -29.33
C THR A 452 17.45 -7.76 -28.84
N TYR A 453 17.32 -7.96 -27.53
CA TYR A 453 16.09 -8.50 -26.95
C TYR A 453 15.00 -7.44 -26.96
N PRO A 454 13.74 -7.78 -27.29
CA PRO A 454 12.63 -6.84 -27.25
C PRO A 454 12.24 -6.54 -25.80
N THR A 455 11.78 -5.29 -25.56
CA THR A 455 10.94 -4.97 -24.41
C THR A 455 9.50 -5.28 -24.79
N VAL A 456 8.81 -6.08 -24.00
CA VAL A 456 7.46 -6.59 -24.32
C VAL A 456 6.52 -6.25 -23.17
N PHE A 457 5.32 -5.78 -23.52
CA PHE A 457 4.21 -5.59 -22.59
C PHE A 457 3.01 -6.37 -23.14
N GLU A 458 2.37 -7.14 -22.27
CA GLU A 458 1.28 -8.04 -22.63
C GLU A 458 -0.09 -7.48 -22.20
N ASP A 459 -1.14 -8.04 -22.80
CA ASP A 459 -2.52 -7.73 -22.46
C ASP A 459 -2.87 -6.23 -22.58
N ILE A 460 -2.31 -5.56 -23.57
CA ILE A 460 -2.61 -4.16 -23.86
C ILE A 460 -4.04 -4.05 -24.42
N ALA A 461 -4.78 -3.05 -23.97
CA ALA A 461 -6.11 -2.76 -24.49
C ALA A 461 -6.14 -1.39 -25.20
N ILE A 462 -7.05 -1.28 -26.16
CA ILE A 462 -7.49 -0.01 -26.74
C ILE A 462 -8.90 0.24 -26.20
N GLY A 463 -9.09 1.35 -25.48
CA GLY A 463 -10.32 1.65 -24.78
C GLY A 463 -10.48 3.13 -24.46
N ASP A 464 -11.35 3.47 -23.54
CA ASP A 464 -11.52 4.86 -23.12
C ASP A 464 -10.86 5.11 -21.77
N VAL A 465 -10.01 6.12 -21.70
CA VAL A 465 -9.19 6.47 -20.53
C VAL A 465 -9.73 7.72 -19.86
N PHE A 466 -10.03 7.63 -18.57
CA PHE A 466 -10.48 8.73 -17.72
C PHE A 466 -9.45 9.04 -16.64
N ILE A 467 -9.01 10.29 -16.58
CA ILE A 467 -8.10 10.76 -15.54
C ILE A 467 -8.94 11.23 -14.36
N LEU A 468 -8.81 10.59 -13.22
CA LEU A 468 -9.42 11.03 -11.97
C LEU A 468 -8.42 11.92 -11.24
N SER A 469 -8.79 13.18 -11.01
CA SER A 469 -7.91 14.12 -10.32
C SER A 469 -8.65 14.99 -9.32
N GLY A 470 -7.95 15.47 -8.31
CA GLY A 470 -8.54 16.31 -7.28
C GLY A 470 -7.98 16.01 -5.89
N GLN A 471 -8.82 16.25 -4.88
CA GLN A 471 -8.42 16.09 -3.49
C GLN A 471 -9.15 14.93 -2.80
N SER A 472 -9.16 14.93 -1.47
CA SER A 472 -9.64 13.82 -0.63
C SER A 472 -11.03 13.25 -0.97
N ASN A 473 -11.95 14.05 -1.49
CA ASN A 473 -13.25 13.56 -1.92
C ASN A 473 -13.20 12.75 -3.21
N MET A 474 -12.19 12.99 -4.08
CA MET A 474 -11.89 12.10 -5.21
C MET A 474 -11.05 10.90 -4.78
N ASP A 475 -10.11 11.08 -3.85
CA ASP A 475 -9.24 10.05 -3.28
C ASP A 475 -10.01 9.03 -2.38
N TYR A 476 -11.25 9.32 -2.04
CA TYR A 476 -12.08 8.46 -1.18
C TYR A 476 -12.23 7.08 -1.80
N GLN A 477 -11.67 6.06 -1.14
CA GLN A 477 -11.57 4.71 -1.71
C GLN A 477 -12.91 3.97 -1.72
N ALA A 478 -13.16 3.21 -2.78
CA ALA A 478 -14.42 2.50 -3.00
C ALA A 478 -14.80 1.54 -1.86
N LYS A 479 -13.83 0.90 -1.21
CA LYS A 479 -14.09 0.02 -0.05
C LYS A 479 -14.73 0.70 1.16
N TYR A 480 -14.78 2.04 1.18
CA TYR A 480 -15.44 2.82 2.22
C TYR A 480 -16.82 3.34 1.83
N LEU A 481 -17.33 2.93 0.65
CA LEU A 481 -18.71 3.20 0.26
C LEU A 481 -19.68 2.49 1.21
N GLU A 482 -20.75 3.17 1.58
CA GLU A 482 -21.83 2.61 2.38
C GLU A 482 -22.48 1.39 1.71
N ASP A 483 -22.62 1.42 0.39
CA ASP A 483 -23.22 0.39 -0.45
C ASP A 483 -22.19 -0.47 -1.21
N TYR A 484 -20.95 -0.53 -0.76
CA TYR A 484 -19.86 -1.21 -1.47
C TYR A 484 -20.14 -2.67 -1.78
N GLU A 485 -20.60 -3.44 -0.79
CA GLU A 485 -20.89 -4.87 -0.95
C GLU A 485 -22.08 -5.10 -1.89
N GLU A 486 -23.12 -4.27 -1.80
CA GLU A 486 -24.27 -4.31 -2.72
C GLU A 486 -23.82 -3.97 -4.14
N PHE A 487 -22.99 -2.94 -4.28
CA PHE A 487 -22.45 -2.53 -5.56
C PHE A 487 -21.59 -3.62 -6.18
N LEU A 488 -20.71 -4.27 -5.40
CA LEU A 488 -19.92 -5.43 -5.86
C LEU A 488 -20.80 -6.62 -6.27
N ALA A 489 -21.86 -6.90 -5.52
CA ALA A 489 -22.78 -8.00 -5.84
C ALA A 489 -23.51 -7.79 -7.17
N ASN A 490 -23.83 -6.54 -7.49
CA ASN A 490 -24.57 -6.13 -8.68
C ASN A 490 -23.67 -5.78 -9.88
N ALA A 491 -22.36 -5.68 -9.70
CA ALA A 491 -21.41 -5.41 -10.78
C ALA A 491 -21.29 -6.63 -11.70
N ASN A 492 -21.77 -6.50 -12.91
CA ASN A 492 -21.97 -7.62 -13.84
C ASN A 492 -20.74 -7.96 -14.69
N ASN A 493 -19.78 -7.05 -14.82
CA ASN A 493 -18.65 -7.28 -15.71
C ASN A 493 -17.43 -6.45 -15.29
N PHE A 494 -16.38 -7.13 -14.81
CA PHE A 494 -15.10 -6.53 -14.51
C PHE A 494 -14.05 -6.77 -15.62
N ASP A 495 -14.32 -7.63 -16.61
CA ASP A 495 -13.36 -8.04 -17.62
C ASP A 495 -12.89 -6.87 -18.50
N ASN A 496 -13.73 -5.85 -18.66
CA ASN A 496 -13.44 -4.65 -19.44
C ASN A 496 -13.08 -3.42 -18.57
N LEU A 497 -12.76 -3.62 -17.29
CA LEU A 497 -12.27 -2.54 -16.43
C LEU A 497 -10.76 -2.64 -16.21
N ARG A 498 -10.08 -1.50 -16.33
CA ARG A 498 -8.65 -1.34 -16.01
C ARG A 498 -8.48 -0.13 -15.10
N GLY A 499 -7.44 -0.16 -14.28
CA GLY A 499 -7.09 0.98 -13.45
C GLY A 499 -5.59 1.17 -13.33
N TYR A 500 -5.15 2.42 -13.34
CA TYR A 500 -3.80 2.81 -13.01
C TYR A 500 -3.81 3.61 -11.73
N LEU A 501 -3.20 3.10 -10.67
CA LEU A 501 -3.14 3.76 -9.38
C LEU A 501 -1.83 4.54 -9.25
N VAL A 502 -1.92 5.86 -9.21
CA VAL A 502 -0.78 6.76 -9.00
C VAL A 502 -0.57 6.94 -7.50
N PRO A 503 0.57 6.52 -6.92
CA PRO A 503 0.78 6.68 -5.49
C PRO A 503 1.03 8.13 -5.11
N ASN A 504 0.54 8.54 -3.95
CA ASN A 504 0.81 9.84 -3.35
C ASN A 504 2.30 9.95 -2.98
N ALA A 505 3.08 10.73 -3.71
CA ALA A 505 4.52 10.86 -3.48
C ALA A 505 5.03 12.28 -3.74
N TYR A 506 6.09 12.66 -3.02
CA TYR A 506 6.84 13.89 -3.25
C TYR A 506 7.91 13.62 -4.31
N ARG A 507 7.70 14.08 -5.56
CA ARG A 507 8.58 13.75 -6.67
C ARG A 507 8.86 14.94 -7.57
N HIS A 508 9.97 14.89 -8.28
CA HIS A 508 10.36 15.83 -9.32
C HIS A 508 11.52 15.26 -10.14
N GLY A 509 11.55 15.58 -11.44
CA GLY A 509 12.63 15.17 -12.34
C GLY A 509 12.72 13.65 -12.57
N GLU A 510 13.91 13.08 -12.50
CA GLU A 510 14.16 11.64 -12.72
C GLU A 510 13.43 10.74 -11.70
N ASP A 511 13.14 11.28 -10.50
CA ASP A 511 12.34 10.57 -9.50
C ASP A 511 10.87 10.41 -9.90
N MET A 512 10.42 11.10 -10.95
CA MET A 512 9.04 11.02 -11.48
C MET A 512 8.83 9.83 -12.41
N VAL A 513 9.91 9.18 -12.85
CA VAL A 513 9.80 8.08 -13.80
C VAL A 513 9.11 6.88 -13.14
N GLY A 514 7.82 6.78 -13.42
CA GLY A 514 7.04 5.59 -13.27
C GLY A 514 6.74 5.11 -11.88
N MET A 515 5.80 5.77 -11.25
CA MET A 515 5.18 5.22 -10.06
C MET A 515 3.70 5.07 -10.29
N GLY A 516 3.28 3.90 -10.17
CA GLY A 516 1.92 3.48 -10.34
C GLY A 516 1.90 2.09 -10.93
N THR A 517 0.74 1.48 -10.89
CA THR A 517 0.56 0.12 -11.38
C THR A 517 -0.75 0.02 -12.13
N TRP A 518 -0.70 -0.61 -13.30
CA TRP A 518 -1.88 -1.04 -14.02
C TRP A 518 -2.45 -2.30 -13.38
N TYR A 519 -3.76 -2.36 -13.31
CA TYR A 519 -4.53 -3.50 -12.82
C TYR A 519 -5.63 -3.86 -13.80
N LYS A 520 -5.84 -5.14 -14.04
CA LYS A 520 -7.18 -5.65 -14.37
C LYS A 520 -8.01 -5.49 -13.10
N LEU A 521 -9.06 -4.69 -13.17
CA LEU A 521 -9.87 -4.44 -12.00
C LEU A 521 -10.79 -5.62 -11.73
N ASP A 522 -10.76 -6.09 -10.49
CA ASP A 522 -11.61 -7.15 -10.00
C ASP A 522 -12.07 -6.88 -8.55
N LYS A 523 -12.86 -7.76 -7.98
CA LYS A 523 -13.39 -7.61 -6.62
C LYS A 523 -12.32 -7.51 -5.54
N SER A 524 -11.10 -7.99 -5.79
CA SER A 524 -10.00 -7.98 -4.83
C SER A 524 -9.25 -6.66 -4.77
N ASN A 525 -9.22 -5.90 -5.86
CA ASN A 525 -8.38 -4.71 -5.97
C ASN A 525 -9.14 -3.39 -6.17
N ILE A 526 -10.36 -3.44 -6.74
CA ILE A 526 -11.13 -2.24 -7.09
C ILE A 526 -11.47 -1.37 -5.88
N GLY A 527 -11.55 -1.95 -4.69
CA GLY A 527 -11.78 -1.23 -3.44
C GLY A 527 -10.71 -0.20 -3.08
N ASN A 528 -9.53 -0.26 -3.68
CA ASN A 528 -8.44 0.68 -3.43
C ASN A 528 -8.47 1.92 -4.35
N PHE A 529 -9.33 1.93 -5.35
CA PHE A 529 -9.52 3.05 -6.27
C PHE A 529 -10.56 4.05 -5.77
N SER A 530 -10.59 5.23 -6.37
CA SER A 530 -11.61 6.25 -6.12
C SER A 530 -13.03 5.67 -6.19
N ALA A 531 -13.81 5.89 -5.15
CA ALA A 531 -15.22 5.47 -5.07
C ALA A 531 -16.03 6.00 -6.25
N ILE A 532 -15.88 7.29 -6.56
CA ILE A 532 -16.56 7.95 -7.67
C ILE A 532 -16.09 7.38 -9.01
N GLY A 533 -14.78 7.21 -9.17
CA GLY A 533 -14.19 6.62 -10.37
C GLY A 533 -14.65 5.19 -10.60
N TYR A 534 -14.69 4.38 -9.55
CA TYR A 534 -15.17 3.01 -9.61
C TYR A 534 -16.64 2.92 -10.05
N VAL A 535 -17.52 3.65 -9.37
CA VAL A 535 -18.95 3.64 -9.68
C VAL A 535 -19.21 4.15 -11.09
N MET A 536 -18.54 5.23 -11.48
CA MET A 536 -18.61 5.78 -12.84
C MET A 536 -18.16 4.75 -13.88
N ALA A 537 -16.98 4.15 -13.69
CA ALA A 537 -16.40 3.21 -14.64
C ALA A 537 -17.25 1.94 -14.79
N THR A 538 -17.80 1.41 -13.71
CA THR A 538 -18.69 0.25 -13.74
C THR A 538 -19.96 0.54 -14.54
N LYS A 539 -20.57 1.71 -14.37
CA LYS A 539 -21.74 2.12 -15.16
C LYS A 539 -21.39 2.33 -16.63
N LEU A 540 -20.27 2.99 -16.92
CA LEU A 540 -19.81 3.17 -18.31
C LEU A 540 -19.55 1.82 -18.99
N ALA A 541 -18.90 0.88 -18.30
CA ALA A 541 -18.62 -0.47 -18.81
C ALA A 541 -19.90 -1.28 -19.07
N ALA A 542 -20.96 -1.04 -18.29
CA ALA A 542 -22.26 -1.70 -18.50
C ALA A 542 -23.04 -1.11 -19.68
N GLU A 543 -22.85 0.17 -19.99
CA GLU A 543 -23.56 0.87 -21.06
C GLU A 543 -22.80 0.84 -22.42
N LEU A 544 -21.49 0.63 -22.38
CA LEU A 544 -20.60 0.63 -23.54
C LEU A 544 -20.07 -0.78 -23.79
N ASP A 545 -20.88 -1.60 -24.43
CA ASP A 545 -20.54 -2.98 -24.76
C ASP A 545 -19.18 -3.04 -25.51
N ASP A 546 -18.33 -4.01 -25.16
CA ASP A 546 -17.05 -4.30 -25.79
C ASP A 546 -15.98 -3.18 -25.72
N VAL A 547 -16.17 -2.16 -24.86
CA VAL A 547 -15.18 -1.10 -24.66
C VAL A 547 -14.51 -1.25 -23.31
N THR A 548 -13.17 -1.35 -23.30
CA THR A 548 -12.41 -1.26 -22.06
C THR A 548 -12.49 0.16 -21.49
N ILE A 549 -12.90 0.29 -20.23
CA ILE A 549 -12.89 1.54 -19.47
C ILE A 549 -11.72 1.54 -18.53
N ALA A 550 -10.86 2.52 -18.66
CA ALA A 550 -9.69 2.70 -17.81
C ALA A 550 -9.82 3.94 -16.95
N ILE A 551 -9.58 3.81 -15.65
CA ILE A 551 -9.46 4.93 -14.71
C ILE A 551 -8.00 5.08 -14.29
N VAL A 552 -7.45 6.28 -14.49
CA VAL A 552 -6.13 6.68 -13.96
C VAL A 552 -6.40 7.49 -12.69
N ASP A 553 -6.21 6.85 -11.55
CA ASP A 553 -6.46 7.47 -10.24
C ASP A 553 -5.23 8.25 -9.77
N SER A 554 -5.29 9.56 -10.01
CA SER A 554 -4.25 10.55 -9.71
C SER A 554 -4.82 11.63 -8.81
N THR A 555 -4.91 11.33 -7.52
CA THR A 555 -5.58 12.18 -6.51
C THR A 555 -4.63 12.50 -5.36
N TYR A 556 -4.79 13.70 -4.72
CA TYR A 556 -3.97 14.07 -3.57
C TYR A 556 -4.79 14.79 -2.48
N PRO A 557 -4.99 14.17 -1.29
CA PRO A 557 -5.77 14.75 -0.21
C PRO A 557 -5.30 16.15 0.21
N GLY A 558 -6.25 17.09 0.34
CA GLY A 558 -5.98 18.46 0.78
C GLY A 558 -5.25 19.34 -0.24
N SER A 559 -5.08 18.91 -1.49
CA SER A 559 -4.47 19.72 -2.55
C SER A 559 -5.36 20.90 -2.95
N ILE A 560 -4.73 21.97 -3.43
CA ILE A 560 -5.41 23.12 -4.01
C ILE A 560 -5.20 23.15 -5.53
N ALA A 561 -6.10 23.80 -6.28
CA ALA A 561 -6.12 23.76 -7.73
C ALA A 561 -4.78 24.06 -8.39
N LYS A 562 -4.07 25.08 -7.92
CA LYS A 562 -2.79 25.50 -8.51
C LYS A 562 -1.65 24.48 -8.37
N THR A 563 -1.77 23.49 -7.49
CA THR A 563 -0.75 22.43 -7.37
C THR A 563 -0.78 21.45 -8.54
N TRP A 564 -1.88 21.44 -9.30
CA TRP A 564 -2.11 20.58 -10.45
C TRP A 564 -1.85 21.26 -11.82
N ILE A 565 -1.35 22.49 -11.81
CA ILE A 565 -1.02 23.26 -13.00
C ILE A 565 0.46 23.14 -13.27
N ASP A 566 0.89 22.79 -14.49
CA ASP A 566 2.31 22.79 -14.84
C ASP A 566 2.90 24.20 -14.68
N ILE A 567 4.17 24.28 -14.33
CA ILE A 567 4.77 25.56 -13.95
C ILE A 567 4.86 26.54 -15.13
N ASP A 568 5.06 26.06 -16.35
CA ASP A 568 5.17 26.93 -17.53
C ASP A 568 3.80 27.54 -17.87
N THR A 569 2.74 26.72 -17.87
CA THR A 569 1.37 27.21 -18.03
C THR A 569 0.98 28.16 -16.87
N TYR A 570 1.40 27.86 -15.65
CA TYR A 570 1.18 28.78 -14.53
C TYR A 570 1.85 30.15 -14.76
N ILE A 571 3.09 30.15 -15.26
CA ILE A 571 3.83 31.37 -15.59
C ILE A 571 3.19 32.13 -16.75
N GLU A 572 2.66 31.44 -17.76
CA GLU A 572 1.92 32.03 -18.88
C GLU A 572 0.68 32.80 -18.40
N HIS A 573 -0.08 32.23 -17.46
CA HIS A 573 -1.32 32.85 -16.94
C HIS A 573 -1.09 33.92 -15.87
N PHE A 574 -0.09 33.75 -14.98
CA PHE A 574 0.06 34.59 -13.78
C PHE A 574 1.38 35.37 -13.74
N GLY A 575 2.27 35.11 -14.67
CA GLY A 575 3.56 35.79 -14.82
C GLY A 575 4.70 35.17 -14.01
N PRO A 576 5.97 35.35 -14.46
CA PRO A 576 7.15 34.69 -13.87
C PRO A 576 7.53 35.25 -12.50
N ASN A 577 7.03 36.41 -12.14
CA ASN A 577 7.34 37.08 -10.87
C ASN A 577 6.28 36.81 -9.78
N HIS A 578 5.34 35.92 -10.04
CA HIS A 578 4.33 35.57 -9.04
C HIS A 578 4.99 34.88 -7.83
N THR A 579 4.48 35.15 -6.62
CA THR A 579 5.09 34.62 -5.38
C THR A 579 5.05 33.08 -5.31
N ASP A 580 4.11 32.43 -5.97
CA ASP A 580 4.03 30.97 -6.05
C ASP A 580 5.16 30.38 -6.89
N VAL A 581 5.58 31.06 -7.97
CA VAL A 581 6.75 30.68 -8.78
C VAL A 581 8.03 30.75 -7.93
N THR A 582 8.16 31.76 -7.06
CA THR A 582 9.27 31.83 -6.12
C THR A 582 9.28 30.65 -5.15
N THR A 583 8.10 30.24 -4.66
CA THR A 583 7.96 29.08 -3.77
C THR A 583 8.32 27.76 -4.49
N TYR A 584 7.91 27.63 -5.75
CA TYR A 584 8.26 26.49 -6.58
C TYR A 584 9.77 26.39 -6.83
N ASN A 585 10.40 27.52 -7.17
CA ASN A 585 11.85 27.57 -7.35
C ASN A 585 12.60 27.15 -6.08
N ALA A 586 12.12 27.56 -4.91
CA ALA A 586 12.70 27.12 -3.65
C ALA A 586 12.53 25.60 -3.42
N TYR A 587 11.42 25.00 -3.89
CA TYR A 587 11.24 23.55 -3.90
C TYR A 587 12.25 22.86 -4.82
N LEU A 588 12.46 23.36 -6.04
CA LEU A 588 13.49 22.86 -6.95
C LEU A 588 14.91 23.02 -6.38
N ASP A 589 15.19 24.09 -5.68
CA ASP A 589 16.49 24.31 -5.02
C ASP A 589 16.74 23.30 -3.89
N PHE A 590 15.68 22.83 -3.22
CA PHE A 590 15.80 21.71 -2.28
C PHE A 590 16.28 20.43 -3.01
N TYR A 591 15.64 20.09 -4.12
CA TYR A 591 16.00 18.92 -4.93
C TYR A 591 17.45 19.01 -5.42
N LYS A 592 17.82 20.12 -6.05
CA LYS A 592 19.19 20.38 -6.54
C LYS A 592 20.25 20.26 -5.46
N LYS A 593 19.95 20.77 -4.26
CA LYS A 593 20.88 20.77 -3.13
C LYS A 593 21.04 19.39 -2.50
N ASN A 594 19.97 18.61 -2.40
CA ASN A 594 19.95 17.36 -1.65
C ASN A 594 20.05 16.11 -2.54
N GLY A 595 19.93 16.27 -3.88
CA GLY A 595 19.91 15.16 -4.83
C GLY A 595 18.71 14.20 -4.67
N ARG A 596 17.65 14.66 -3.99
CA ARG A 596 16.42 13.89 -3.75
C ARG A 596 15.24 14.81 -3.46
N CYS A 597 14.05 14.31 -3.64
CA CYS A 597 12.84 14.99 -3.17
C CYS A 597 12.71 14.96 -1.63
N PRO A 598 11.90 15.86 -1.04
CA PRO A 598 11.53 15.77 0.37
C PRO A 598 10.84 14.42 0.66
N THR A 599 11.13 13.83 1.81
CA THR A 599 10.51 12.57 2.24
C THR A 599 9.28 12.77 3.13
N SER A 600 9.01 14.01 3.52
CA SER A 600 7.84 14.35 4.33
C SER A 600 7.39 15.80 4.10
N SER A 601 6.12 16.07 4.36
CA SER A 601 5.56 17.43 4.34
C SER A 601 6.23 18.36 5.34
N SER A 602 6.71 17.83 6.46
CA SER A 602 7.44 18.61 7.48
C SER A 602 8.80 19.08 6.97
N GLU A 603 9.54 18.23 6.27
CA GLU A 603 10.83 18.56 5.68
C GLU A 603 10.67 19.66 4.62
N LEU A 604 9.71 19.51 3.73
CA LEU A 604 9.40 20.53 2.74
C LEU A 604 8.93 21.85 3.38
N SER A 605 8.03 21.78 4.36
CA SER A 605 7.52 22.97 5.04
C SER A 605 8.59 23.74 5.80
N ALA A 606 9.59 23.06 6.37
CA ALA A 606 10.74 23.70 6.99
C ALA A 606 11.62 24.44 5.97
N TRP A 607 11.63 24.01 4.71
CA TRP A 607 12.41 24.62 3.66
C TRP A 607 11.68 25.77 2.94
N VAL A 608 10.43 25.54 2.51
CA VAL A 608 9.68 26.51 1.67
C VAL A 608 8.57 27.24 2.43
N GLY A 609 8.33 26.91 3.70
CA GLY A 609 7.28 27.53 4.52
C GLY A 609 5.85 27.09 4.16
N LYS A 610 5.68 26.09 3.30
CA LYS A 610 4.39 25.56 2.87
C LYS A 610 4.42 24.02 2.83
N SER A 611 3.29 23.38 3.08
CA SER A 611 3.12 21.96 2.84
C SER A 611 3.07 21.67 1.34
N TYR A 612 3.37 20.44 0.95
CA TYR A 612 3.45 20.00 -0.44
C TYR A 612 2.19 20.32 -1.26
N GLN A 613 1.03 20.00 -0.73
CA GLN A 613 -0.28 20.26 -1.36
C GLN A 613 -0.65 21.76 -1.44
N ARG A 614 0.29 22.68 -1.18
CA ARG A 614 0.16 24.14 -1.29
C ARG A 614 1.22 24.78 -2.18
N VAL A 615 2.18 24.00 -2.70
CA VAL A 615 3.20 24.46 -3.64
C VAL A 615 2.66 24.33 -5.05
N VAL A 616 2.72 25.37 -5.86
CA VAL A 616 2.30 25.33 -7.27
C VAL A 616 3.04 24.21 -8.02
N ALA A 617 2.37 23.55 -8.95
CA ALA A 617 2.86 22.44 -9.78
C ALA A 617 3.29 21.16 -9.04
N SER A 618 3.29 21.13 -7.70
CA SER A 618 3.80 19.97 -6.96
C SER A 618 3.05 18.66 -7.25
N CYS A 619 1.72 18.68 -7.29
CA CYS A 619 0.93 17.51 -7.65
C CYS A 619 1.04 17.21 -9.15
N TYR A 620 1.09 18.24 -9.98
CA TYR A 620 1.31 18.06 -11.40
C TYR A 620 2.64 17.33 -11.67
N ASP A 621 3.75 17.84 -11.15
CA ASP A 621 5.07 17.26 -11.35
C ASP A 621 5.17 15.81 -10.92
N SER A 622 4.52 15.43 -9.81
CA SER A 622 4.62 14.09 -9.25
C SER A 622 3.60 13.09 -9.79
N MET A 623 2.46 13.57 -10.32
CA MET A 623 1.31 12.70 -10.56
C MET A 623 0.72 12.81 -11.97
N ILE A 624 1.07 13.85 -12.74
CA ILE A 624 0.52 14.12 -14.07
C ILE A 624 1.60 14.20 -15.15
N ALA A 625 2.72 14.90 -14.87
CA ALA A 625 3.72 15.25 -15.88
C ALA A 625 4.30 14.04 -16.65
N PHE A 626 4.41 12.89 -16.01
CA PHE A 626 4.96 11.68 -16.65
C PHE A 626 4.02 11.06 -17.71
N PHE A 627 2.75 11.49 -17.78
CA PHE A 627 1.81 11.11 -18.83
C PHE A 627 1.94 11.97 -20.10
N ASP A 628 2.95 12.84 -20.19
CA ASP A 628 3.14 13.69 -21.35
C ASP A 628 3.02 12.92 -22.66
N GLY A 629 2.07 13.34 -23.54
CA GLY A 629 1.74 12.69 -24.80
C GLY A 629 0.83 11.46 -24.72
N TYR A 630 0.47 10.99 -23.51
CA TYR A 630 -0.53 9.94 -23.34
C TYR A 630 -1.94 10.52 -23.54
N LYS A 631 -2.78 9.86 -24.36
CA LYS A 631 -4.10 10.37 -24.66
C LYS A 631 -5.14 9.90 -23.64
N ALA A 632 -6.09 10.77 -23.32
CA ALA A 632 -7.22 10.46 -22.46
C ALA A 632 -8.52 11.06 -23.01
N LYS A 633 -9.65 10.43 -22.69
CA LYS A 633 -11.00 10.84 -23.10
C LYS A 633 -11.45 12.08 -22.37
N ALA A 634 -11.30 12.07 -21.05
CA ALA A 634 -11.72 13.16 -20.18
C ALA A 634 -10.96 13.13 -18.85
N THR A 635 -10.95 14.27 -18.19
CA THR A 635 -10.58 14.39 -16.78
C THR A 635 -11.84 14.53 -15.93
N VAL A 636 -11.97 13.72 -14.88
CA VAL A 636 -12.97 13.85 -13.84
C VAL A 636 -12.34 14.56 -12.65
N TRP A 637 -12.85 15.75 -12.35
CA TRP A 637 -12.24 16.67 -11.39
C TRP A 637 -13.12 16.90 -10.18
N TYR A 638 -12.64 16.52 -8.98
CA TYR A 638 -13.33 16.80 -7.72
C TYR A 638 -12.40 17.48 -6.73
N GLN A 639 -12.44 18.81 -6.71
CA GLN A 639 -11.60 19.64 -5.87
C GLN A 639 -12.29 20.99 -5.59
N GLY A 640 -11.96 21.62 -4.49
CA GLY A 640 -12.44 22.96 -4.15
C GLY A 640 -12.45 23.27 -2.67
N GLU A 641 -12.55 22.27 -1.79
CA GLU A 641 -12.59 22.47 -0.34
C GLU A 641 -11.31 23.15 0.18
N GLY A 642 -10.19 22.85 -0.45
CA GLY A 642 -8.90 23.51 -0.18
C GLY A 642 -8.83 24.98 -0.65
N ASP A 643 -9.76 25.41 -1.49
CA ASP A 643 -9.79 26.72 -2.15
C ASP A 643 -11.01 27.58 -1.80
N LEU A 644 -11.83 27.21 -0.80
CA LEU A 644 -13.03 27.96 -0.42
C LEU A 644 -12.79 29.47 -0.17
N SER A 645 -11.59 29.83 0.28
CA SER A 645 -11.20 31.23 0.49
C SER A 645 -10.75 31.96 -0.79
N ARG A 646 -10.68 31.25 -1.93
CA ARG A 646 -10.15 31.77 -3.21
C ARG A 646 -11.18 31.74 -4.33
N VAL A 647 -12.46 31.93 -4.00
CA VAL A 647 -13.59 31.88 -4.96
C VAL A 647 -13.36 32.77 -6.16
N SER A 648 -12.85 34.00 -5.95
CA SER A 648 -12.59 34.96 -7.04
C SER A 648 -11.40 34.62 -7.94
N GLU A 649 -10.43 33.84 -7.42
CA GLU A 649 -9.23 33.46 -8.15
C GLU A 649 -9.38 32.11 -8.86
N TYR A 650 -10.24 31.25 -8.35
CA TYR A 650 -10.40 29.87 -8.81
C TYR A 650 -10.74 29.75 -10.32
N PRO A 651 -11.59 30.60 -10.92
CA PRO A 651 -11.84 30.55 -12.36
C PRO A 651 -10.56 30.68 -13.21
N ALA A 652 -9.62 31.53 -12.79
CA ALA A 652 -8.34 31.67 -13.48
C ALA A 652 -7.42 30.44 -13.26
N TYR A 653 -7.41 29.88 -12.05
CA TYR A 653 -6.68 28.63 -11.78
C TYR A 653 -7.28 27.47 -12.57
N PHE A 654 -8.62 27.40 -12.67
CA PHE A 654 -9.28 26.34 -13.42
C PHE A 654 -8.97 26.42 -14.92
N LYS A 655 -8.95 27.62 -15.49
CA LYS A 655 -8.56 27.77 -16.91
C LYS A 655 -7.12 27.35 -17.15
N ALA A 656 -6.19 27.76 -16.29
CA ALA A 656 -4.79 27.33 -16.39
C ALA A 656 -4.65 25.80 -16.18
N LEU A 657 -5.45 25.19 -15.30
CA LEU A 657 -5.51 23.75 -15.08
C LEU A 657 -5.93 23.01 -16.35
N THR A 658 -7.04 23.43 -16.97
CA THR A 658 -7.54 22.80 -18.20
C THR A 658 -6.54 22.92 -19.35
N ASP A 659 -5.87 24.06 -19.47
CA ASP A 659 -4.81 24.25 -20.48
C ASP A 659 -3.60 23.35 -20.21
N SER A 660 -3.18 23.25 -18.95
CA SER A 660 -2.08 22.39 -18.51
C SER A 660 -2.33 20.91 -18.83
N PHE A 661 -3.51 20.39 -18.49
CA PHE A 661 -3.87 19.00 -18.75
C PHE A 661 -4.00 18.72 -20.25
N ARG A 662 -4.65 19.59 -21.01
CA ARG A 662 -4.75 19.44 -22.47
C ARG A 662 -3.40 19.41 -23.16
N LYS A 663 -2.48 20.26 -22.74
CA LYS A 663 -1.09 20.25 -23.21
C LYS A 663 -0.42 18.92 -22.90
N THR A 664 -0.52 18.43 -21.67
CA THR A 664 0.10 17.17 -21.24
C THR A 664 -0.46 15.97 -22.00
N PHE A 665 -1.78 15.86 -22.07
CA PHE A 665 -2.46 14.76 -22.75
C PHE A 665 -2.58 14.95 -24.27
N ASN A 666 -2.00 16.03 -24.80
CA ASN A 666 -2.00 16.37 -26.20
C ASN A 666 -3.42 16.26 -26.83
N ASN A 667 -4.41 16.87 -26.18
CA ASN A 667 -5.82 16.85 -26.56
C ASN A 667 -6.47 18.20 -26.20
N ASP A 668 -6.54 19.12 -27.19
CA ASP A 668 -7.02 20.50 -27.00
C ASP A 668 -8.51 20.57 -26.60
N GLU A 669 -9.28 19.53 -26.90
CA GLU A 669 -10.72 19.45 -26.61
C GLU A 669 -11.04 18.45 -25.48
N MET A 670 -10.02 17.98 -24.75
CA MET A 670 -10.24 17.04 -23.63
C MET A 670 -11.28 17.59 -22.67
N ALA A 671 -12.34 16.82 -22.44
CA ALA A 671 -13.43 17.21 -21.58
C ALA A 671 -13.02 17.21 -20.10
N PHE A 672 -13.57 18.19 -19.35
CA PHE A 672 -13.50 18.22 -17.90
C PHE A 672 -14.88 17.96 -17.31
N VAL A 673 -15.05 16.86 -16.61
CA VAL A 673 -16.23 16.48 -15.85
C VAL A 673 -16.01 16.92 -14.41
N VAL A 674 -16.55 18.08 -14.06
CA VAL A 674 -16.31 18.73 -12.77
C VAL A 674 -17.42 18.35 -11.79
N ILE A 675 -17.05 17.66 -10.72
CA ILE A 675 -17.97 17.35 -9.65
C ILE A 675 -18.09 18.59 -8.76
N GLN A 676 -19.29 19.18 -8.72
CA GLN A 676 -19.60 20.27 -7.80
C GLN A 676 -19.38 19.79 -6.36
N LEU A 677 -18.79 20.64 -5.50
CA LEU A 677 -18.59 20.27 -4.10
C LEU A 677 -19.92 19.81 -3.48
N ALA A 678 -19.94 18.64 -2.88
CA ALA A 678 -21.11 18.20 -2.11
C ALA A 678 -21.39 19.18 -0.97
N PRO A 679 -22.64 19.47 -0.63
CA PRO A 679 -22.95 20.36 0.46
C PRO A 679 -22.59 19.73 1.80
N TYR A 680 -21.96 20.52 2.69
CA TYR A 680 -21.64 20.14 4.06
C TYR A 680 -21.71 21.37 4.99
N SER A 681 -22.13 21.17 6.20
CA SER A 681 -22.51 22.28 7.10
C SER A 681 -21.35 23.17 7.54
N SER A 682 -20.15 22.62 7.73
CA SER A 682 -19.00 23.42 8.18
C SER A 682 -18.44 24.35 7.10
N GLY A 683 -18.83 24.19 5.84
CA GLY A 683 -18.41 25.05 4.73
C GLY A 683 -19.12 26.41 4.71
N GLY A 684 -20.34 26.48 5.23
CA GLY A 684 -21.13 27.72 5.36
C GLY A 684 -21.25 28.51 4.06
N THR A 685 -21.26 29.83 4.15
CA THR A 685 -21.36 30.75 3.00
C THR A 685 -20.19 30.60 2.02
N SER A 686 -19.00 30.26 2.49
CA SER A 686 -17.82 30.07 1.62
C SER A 686 -18.01 28.89 0.68
N LEU A 687 -18.55 27.77 1.17
CA LEU A 687 -18.90 26.62 0.35
C LEU A 687 -19.98 26.97 -0.66
N GLN A 688 -21.04 27.67 -0.23
CA GLN A 688 -22.11 28.07 -1.12
C GLN A 688 -21.59 28.98 -2.24
N ASN A 689 -20.80 29.99 -1.93
CA ASN A 689 -20.20 30.87 -2.95
C ASN A 689 -19.29 30.09 -3.89
N PHE A 690 -18.56 29.09 -3.40
CA PHE A 690 -17.71 28.25 -4.22
C PHE A 690 -18.53 27.36 -5.18
N ARG A 691 -19.60 26.74 -4.70
CA ARG A 691 -20.53 25.96 -5.53
C ARG A 691 -21.16 26.81 -6.64
N ASN A 692 -21.55 28.01 -6.28
CA ASN A 692 -22.11 28.99 -7.25
C ASN A 692 -21.10 29.36 -8.33
N MET A 693 -19.82 29.56 -7.93
CA MET A 693 -18.73 29.79 -8.87
C MET A 693 -18.48 28.57 -9.74
N GLN A 694 -18.46 27.33 -9.17
CA GLN A 694 -18.28 26.11 -9.96
C GLN A 694 -19.34 25.98 -11.07
N ALA A 695 -20.58 26.36 -10.80
CA ALA A 695 -21.65 26.37 -11.82
C ALA A 695 -21.36 27.28 -13.03
N THR A 696 -20.45 28.24 -12.88
CA THR A 696 -20.06 29.15 -13.98
C THR A 696 -18.88 28.65 -14.82
N LEU A 697 -18.17 27.60 -14.40
CA LEU A 697 -16.98 27.11 -15.09
C LEU A 697 -17.22 26.73 -16.56
N PRO A 698 -18.39 26.19 -16.98
CA PRO A 698 -18.69 25.96 -18.40
C PRO A 698 -18.71 27.24 -19.27
N THR A 699 -18.89 28.40 -18.67
CA THR A 699 -18.80 29.70 -19.42
C THR A 699 -17.34 30.13 -19.64
N ILE A 700 -16.39 29.55 -18.89
CA ILE A 700 -14.95 29.83 -18.97
C ILE A 700 -14.26 28.85 -19.91
N ASP A 701 -14.71 27.63 -19.88
CA ASP A 701 -14.19 26.51 -20.70
C ASP A 701 -15.35 25.70 -21.27
N PRO A 702 -15.55 25.73 -22.60
CA PRO A 702 -16.72 25.11 -23.26
C PRO A 702 -16.72 23.57 -23.22
N TYR A 703 -15.60 22.94 -22.93
CA TYR A 703 -15.50 21.50 -22.77
C TYR A 703 -15.61 21.05 -21.29
N THR A 704 -16.14 21.93 -20.44
CA THR A 704 -16.39 21.65 -19.03
C THR A 704 -17.86 21.32 -18.80
N TYR A 705 -18.10 20.21 -18.09
CA TYR A 705 -19.42 19.71 -17.75
C TYR A 705 -19.54 19.53 -16.24
N ILE A 706 -20.62 20.04 -15.63
CA ILE A 706 -20.83 20.00 -14.18
C ILE A 706 -21.65 18.77 -13.79
N VAL A 707 -21.16 18.01 -12.83
CA VAL A 707 -21.91 16.99 -12.11
C VAL A 707 -22.54 17.64 -10.89
N ALA A 708 -23.86 17.76 -10.89
CA ALA A 708 -24.60 18.34 -9.78
C ALA A 708 -24.61 17.39 -8.57
N THR A 709 -24.53 18.00 -7.37
CA THR A 709 -24.53 17.30 -6.06
C THR A 709 -25.49 17.97 -5.08
N SER A 710 -26.52 18.66 -5.56
CA SER A 710 -27.35 19.51 -4.70
C SER A 710 -28.16 18.74 -3.67
N ASN A 711 -28.45 17.47 -3.91
CA ASN A 711 -29.16 16.58 -3.00
C ASN A 711 -28.25 15.54 -2.30
N GLU A 712 -26.93 15.64 -2.52
CA GLU A 712 -25.94 14.68 -1.99
C GLU A 712 -25.31 15.18 -0.68
N GLY A 713 -26.09 15.82 0.18
CA GLY A 713 -25.66 16.20 1.51
C GLY A 713 -25.35 14.98 2.39
N ALA A 714 -24.56 15.16 3.42
CA ALA A 714 -24.20 14.09 4.35
C ALA A 714 -25.47 13.47 4.97
N VAL A 715 -25.81 12.25 4.56
CA VAL A 715 -26.83 11.41 5.18
C VAL A 715 -26.17 10.43 6.12
N TYR A 716 -26.82 10.14 7.21
CA TYR A 716 -26.25 9.36 8.29
C TYR A 716 -27.17 8.19 8.64
N ASN A 717 -26.78 6.93 8.36
CA ASN A 717 -27.64 5.79 8.74
C ASN A 717 -26.92 4.45 9.01
N ASP A 718 -25.59 4.36 9.04
CA ASP A 718 -24.97 3.05 9.26
C ASP A 718 -24.16 2.95 10.56
N PRO A 719 -24.60 2.15 11.54
CA PRO A 719 -23.88 1.91 12.78
C PRO A 719 -22.54 1.15 12.62
N GLU A 720 -22.28 0.44 11.53
CA GLU A 720 -21.00 -0.25 11.29
C GLU A 720 -19.89 0.73 10.92
N PHE A 721 -20.21 1.86 10.32
CA PHE A 721 -19.26 2.94 10.02
C PHE A 721 -18.89 3.82 11.23
N VAL A 722 -19.54 3.64 12.37
CA VAL A 722 -19.31 4.42 13.61
C VAL A 722 -17.88 4.30 14.15
N ASN A 723 -17.12 3.30 13.75
CA ASN A 723 -15.72 3.14 14.14
C ASN A 723 -14.72 3.89 13.25
N ASN A 724 -15.16 4.47 12.14
CA ASN A 724 -14.33 5.33 11.31
C ASN A 724 -14.50 6.77 11.80
N SER A 725 -13.42 7.38 12.31
CA SER A 725 -13.39 8.74 12.90
C SER A 725 -13.84 9.86 11.95
N ASP A 726 -14.14 9.55 10.70
CA ASP A 726 -14.39 10.49 9.62
C ASP A 726 -15.87 10.76 9.31
N ILE A 727 -16.80 10.15 10.03
CA ILE A 727 -18.23 10.28 9.74
C ILE A 727 -18.91 11.18 10.78
N SER A 728 -19.24 12.40 10.37
CA SER A 728 -20.14 13.28 11.13
C SER A 728 -21.08 14.03 10.17
N LEU A 729 -22.29 14.36 10.65
CA LEU A 729 -23.26 15.19 9.93
C LEU A 729 -22.72 16.55 9.41
N VAL A 730 -21.53 16.91 9.86
CA VAL A 730 -20.82 18.15 9.53
C VAL A 730 -19.59 17.92 8.67
N PHE A 731 -19.29 16.68 8.29
CA PHE A 731 -17.99 16.35 7.73
C PHE A 731 -17.92 16.58 6.23
N VAL A 732 -16.72 16.98 5.77
CA VAL A 732 -16.44 17.29 4.37
C VAL A 732 -16.44 16.05 3.46
N HIS A 733 -16.23 14.84 4.03
CA HIS A 733 -16.22 13.59 3.30
C HIS A 733 -17.52 12.81 3.55
N THR A 734 -18.45 12.88 2.62
CA THR A 734 -19.64 12.02 2.68
C THR A 734 -19.30 10.59 2.25
N SER A 735 -19.85 9.57 2.92
CA SER A 735 -19.76 8.16 2.51
C SER A 735 -20.70 7.84 1.33
N VAL A 736 -21.69 8.69 1.09
CA VAL A 736 -22.63 8.60 -0.02
C VAL A 736 -21.99 9.14 -1.29
N LYS A 737 -21.23 8.29 -1.99
CA LYS A 737 -20.55 8.65 -3.24
C LYS A 737 -21.10 7.96 -4.47
N SER A 738 -21.82 6.86 -4.30
CA SER A 738 -22.41 6.11 -5.41
C SER A 738 -23.32 6.95 -6.29
N PRO A 739 -24.26 7.77 -5.77
CA PRO A 739 -25.05 8.66 -6.60
C PRO A 739 -24.21 9.67 -7.38
N ILE A 740 -23.13 10.19 -6.78
CA ILE A 740 -22.21 11.13 -7.46
C ILE A 740 -21.51 10.44 -8.63
N GLY A 741 -21.01 9.21 -8.41
CA GLY A 741 -20.39 8.41 -9.47
C GLY A 741 -21.35 8.05 -10.60
N LEU A 742 -22.60 7.68 -10.27
CA LEU A 742 -23.66 7.43 -11.26
C LEU A 742 -23.98 8.69 -12.07
N ASN A 743 -24.13 9.85 -11.40
CA ASN A 743 -24.38 11.12 -12.08
C ASN A 743 -23.18 11.54 -12.96
N ALA A 744 -21.93 11.26 -12.52
CA ALA A 744 -20.75 11.50 -13.35
C ALA A 744 -20.78 10.64 -14.63
N ALA A 745 -21.15 9.36 -14.51
CA ALA A 745 -21.34 8.51 -15.69
C ALA A 745 -22.43 9.05 -16.62
N ASP A 746 -23.56 9.51 -16.09
CA ASP A 746 -24.64 10.09 -16.90
C ASP A 746 -24.21 11.35 -17.65
N VAL A 747 -23.43 12.21 -17.01
CA VAL A 747 -22.82 13.38 -17.66
C VAL A 747 -21.88 12.95 -18.77
N VAL A 748 -21.01 11.95 -18.52
CA VAL A 748 -20.10 11.41 -19.54
C VAL A 748 -20.89 10.83 -20.72
N LEU A 749 -21.88 9.97 -20.46
CA LEU A 749 -22.71 9.35 -21.50
C LEU A 749 -23.46 10.38 -22.29
N SER A 750 -24.09 11.37 -21.65
CA SER A 750 -24.95 12.36 -22.34
C SER A 750 -24.16 13.46 -23.04
N LYS A 751 -23.04 13.93 -22.48
CA LYS A 751 -22.31 15.10 -23.00
C LYS A 751 -21.10 14.74 -23.86
N ILE A 752 -20.47 13.56 -23.63
CA ILE A 752 -19.26 13.15 -24.34
C ILE A 752 -19.59 12.11 -25.42
N TYR A 753 -20.32 11.07 -25.07
CA TYR A 753 -20.65 10.01 -26.04
C TYR A 753 -21.82 10.36 -26.96
N TYR A 754 -22.85 11.07 -26.44
CA TYR A 754 -23.96 11.49 -27.28
C TYR A 754 -23.51 12.40 -28.43
N LEU A 755 -22.59 13.35 -28.16
CA LEU A 755 -22.00 14.21 -29.21
C LEU A 755 -21.17 13.41 -30.24
N ALA A 756 -20.66 12.24 -29.86
CA ALA A 756 -19.98 11.31 -30.75
C ALA A 756 -20.92 10.39 -31.54
N GLY A 757 -22.25 10.59 -31.48
CA GLY A 757 -23.25 9.83 -32.26
C GLY A 757 -23.70 8.51 -31.65
N TYR A 758 -23.46 8.28 -30.37
CA TYR A 758 -23.96 7.11 -29.65
C TYR A 758 -25.47 7.27 -29.33
N PRO A 759 -26.36 6.39 -29.80
CA PRO A 759 -27.77 6.42 -29.44
C PRO A 759 -27.94 5.84 -28.01
N LEU A 760 -28.10 6.70 -27.04
CA LEU A 760 -28.40 6.32 -25.68
C LEU A 760 -29.89 6.07 -25.52
N SER A 761 -30.35 4.86 -25.73
CA SER A 761 -31.72 4.48 -25.39
C SER A 761 -31.77 4.12 -23.90
N GLY A 762 -32.41 4.98 -23.10
CA GLY A 762 -32.67 4.76 -21.68
C GLY A 762 -31.67 5.37 -20.72
N ALA A 763 -30.67 6.14 -21.18
CA ALA A 763 -29.75 6.84 -20.29
C ALA A 763 -30.47 7.97 -19.52
N ASN A 764 -30.12 8.09 -18.26
CA ASN A 764 -30.53 9.23 -17.44
C ASN A 764 -29.71 10.44 -17.86
N TYR A 765 -30.39 11.44 -18.38
CA TYR A 765 -29.71 12.71 -18.68
C TYR A 765 -29.61 13.57 -17.43
N PRO A 766 -28.59 14.44 -17.34
CA PRO A 766 -28.59 15.50 -16.32
C PRO A 766 -29.91 16.27 -16.37
N LEU A 767 -30.42 16.60 -15.20
CA LEU A 767 -31.63 17.42 -15.12
C LEU A 767 -31.27 18.88 -15.47
N GLU A 768 -31.86 19.39 -16.51
CA GLU A 768 -31.58 20.72 -17.03
C GLU A 768 -32.85 21.55 -17.25
N VAL A 769 -32.69 22.85 -17.08
CA VAL A 769 -33.73 23.83 -17.45
C VAL A 769 -33.74 23.98 -18.95
N VAL A 770 -34.90 23.76 -19.57
CA VAL A 770 -35.12 23.95 -21.03
C VAL A 770 -35.47 25.40 -21.32
N THR A 771 -36.39 25.97 -20.56
CA THR A 771 -36.82 27.36 -20.71
C THR A 771 -37.45 27.88 -19.42
N SER A 772 -37.55 29.20 -19.33
CA SER A 772 -38.31 29.90 -18.30
C SER A 772 -39.19 30.96 -18.93
N ALA A 773 -40.37 31.19 -18.37
CA ALA A 773 -41.31 32.20 -18.87
C ALA A 773 -41.99 32.94 -17.72
N ARG A 774 -42.21 34.24 -17.89
CA ARG A 774 -42.96 35.06 -16.97
C ARG A 774 -44.48 34.97 -17.27
N TYR A 775 -45.27 34.80 -16.24
CA TYR A 775 -46.72 34.89 -16.27
C TYR A 775 -47.21 36.20 -15.63
N LEU A 776 -48.49 36.38 -15.60
CA LEU A 776 -49.12 37.49 -14.89
C LEU A 776 -48.89 37.42 -13.37
N ASP A 777 -48.94 38.58 -12.71
CA ASP A 777 -48.86 38.71 -11.26
C ASP A 777 -47.58 38.22 -10.62
N GLY A 778 -46.43 38.29 -11.35
CA GLY A 778 -45.10 37.96 -10.82
C GLY A 778 -44.80 36.45 -10.74
N TYR A 779 -45.65 35.60 -11.29
CA TYR A 779 -45.40 34.17 -11.40
C TYR A 779 -44.40 33.88 -12.53
N VAL A 780 -43.58 32.85 -12.29
CA VAL A 780 -42.61 32.37 -13.27
C VAL A 780 -42.71 30.85 -13.39
N GLY A 781 -42.75 30.36 -14.66
CA GLY A 781 -42.69 28.94 -14.96
C GLY A 781 -41.29 28.54 -15.45
N ILE A 782 -40.81 27.41 -15.03
CA ILE A 782 -39.57 26.75 -15.50
C ILE A 782 -39.97 25.41 -16.07
N LEU A 783 -39.53 25.11 -17.29
CA LEU A 783 -39.69 23.80 -17.92
C LEU A 783 -38.35 23.03 -17.88
N PHE A 784 -38.43 21.77 -17.55
CA PHE A 784 -37.29 20.86 -17.50
C PHE A 784 -37.30 19.84 -18.65
N ASN A 785 -36.10 19.34 -19.00
CA ASN A 785 -35.91 18.31 -20.04
C ASN A 785 -36.53 16.96 -19.63
N GLN A 786 -36.78 16.74 -18.34
CA GLN A 786 -37.30 15.49 -17.76
C GLN A 786 -38.43 15.78 -16.76
N LYS A 787 -39.13 14.73 -16.34
CA LYS A 787 -40.01 14.79 -15.18
C LYS A 787 -39.18 14.96 -13.90
N ILE A 788 -39.72 15.70 -12.97
CA ILE A 788 -39.07 16.10 -11.74
C ILE A 788 -39.86 15.65 -10.51
N THR A 789 -39.13 15.50 -9.42
CA THR A 789 -39.65 15.13 -8.10
C THR A 789 -38.87 15.84 -7.00
N THR A 790 -39.38 15.86 -5.81
CA THR A 790 -38.66 16.28 -4.57
C THR A 790 -38.16 15.11 -3.75
N GLY A 791 -38.27 13.89 -4.29
CA GLY A 791 -37.83 12.69 -3.55
C GLY A 791 -38.74 12.29 -2.38
N GLY A 792 -40.00 12.69 -2.42
CA GLY A 792 -41.03 12.36 -1.43
C GLY A 792 -41.39 13.48 -0.48
N VAL A 793 -40.72 14.62 -0.51
CA VAL A 793 -41.08 15.83 0.24
C VAL A 793 -42.04 16.66 -0.52
N GLY A 794 -43.09 17.13 0.13
CA GLY A 794 -44.16 17.89 -0.53
C GLY A 794 -43.77 19.31 -1.00
N GLU A 795 -42.75 19.91 -0.37
CA GLU A 795 -42.30 21.28 -0.61
C GLU A 795 -41.09 21.30 -1.57
N VAL A 796 -41.12 22.19 -2.55
CA VAL A 796 -39.98 22.43 -3.47
C VAL A 796 -39.07 23.48 -2.86
N LEU A 797 -37.81 23.15 -2.64
CA LEU A 797 -36.81 23.98 -1.94
C LEU A 797 -35.76 24.54 -2.91
N GLY A 798 -35.17 25.68 -2.57
CA GLY A 798 -33.92 26.18 -3.15
C GLY A 798 -34.10 27.25 -4.22
N PHE A 799 -35.30 27.67 -4.57
CA PHE A 799 -35.54 28.71 -5.58
C PHE A 799 -35.63 30.12 -4.99
N GLU A 800 -35.10 31.07 -5.74
CA GLU A 800 -35.20 32.51 -5.45
C GLU A 800 -35.45 33.29 -6.77
N LEU A 801 -36.20 34.38 -6.66
CA LEU A 801 -36.49 35.30 -7.76
C LEU A 801 -35.94 36.71 -7.47
N ALA A 802 -35.45 37.38 -8.50
CA ALA A 802 -35.07 38.79 -8.41
C ALA A 802 -35.80 39.64 -9.49
N GLY A 803 -36.16 40.86 -9.10
CA GLY A 803 -36.58 41.90 -10.01
C GLY A 803 -35.37 42.60 -10.64
N ALA A 804 -35.63 43.76 -11.30
CA ALA A 804 -34.63 44.57 -11.96
C ALA A 804 -33.58 45.19 -11.00
N ASP A 805 -33.86 45.18 -9.71
CA ASP A 805 -32.94 45.59 -8.64
C ASP A 805 -31.82 44.55 -8.35
N GLY A 806 -31.96 43.34 -8.89
CA GLY A 806 -31.02 42.25 -8.70
C GLY A 806 -31.04 41.65 -7.30
N VAL A 807 -32.00 42.00 -6.44
CA VAL A 807 -32.15 41.45 -5.09
C VAL A 807 -32.95 40.16 -5.16
N PHE A 808 -32.37 39.03 -4.74
CA PHE A 808 -33.03 37.75 -4.76
C PHE A 808 -33.84 37.52 -3.48
N HIS A 809 -35.08 37.08 -3.66
CA HIS A 809 -36.03 36.72 -2.61
C HIS A 809 -36.40 35.25 -2.71
N LYS A 810 -36.60 34.57 -1.57
CA LYS A 810 -37.06 33.17 -1.53
C LYS A 810 -38.37 33.09 -2.30
N ALA A 811 -38.46 32.09 -3.18
CA ALA A 811 -39.67 31.81 -3.95
C ALA A 811 -40.44 30.63 -3.37
N ASP A 812 -41.74 30.75 -3.26
CA ASP A 812 -42.63 29.61 -3.13
C ASP A 812 -42.68 28.90 -4.48
N ALA A 813 -42.56 27.57 -4.44
CA ALA A 813 -42.41 26.76 -5.64
C ALA A 813 -43.28 25.51 -5.55
N TYR A 814 -43.87 25.12 -6.67
CA TYR A 814 -44.62 23.88 -6.78
C TYR A 814 -44.50 23.25 -8.15
N ILE A 815 -44.51 21.92 -8.19
CA ILE A 815 -44.45 21.14 -9.43
C ILE A 815 -45.85 21.13 -10.04
N ASP A 816 -45.95 21.38 -11.34
CA ASP A 816 -47.21 21.36 -12.07
C ASP A 816 -47.76 19.93 -12.24
N GLU A 817 -49.05 19.78 -12.63
CA GLU A 817 -49.68 18.46 -12.82
C GLU A 817 -48.99 17.62 -13.90
N GLY A 818 -48.26 18.24 -14.85
CA GLY A 818 -47.50 17.57 -15.89
C GLY A 818 -46.21 16.95 -15.37
N GLY A 819 -45.74 17.36 -14.18
CA GLY A 819 -44.55 16.89 -13.53
C GLY A 819 -43.22 17.27 -14.24
N ARG A 820 -43.28 18.26 -15.17
CA ARG A 820 -42.09 18.74 -15.92
C ARG A 820 -41.82 20.22 -15.76
N SER A 821 -42.68 20.93 -15.01
CA SER A 821 -42.54 22.35 -14.79
C SER A 821 -42.64 22.67 -13.30
N ILE A 822 -41.94 23.72 -12.91
CA ILE A 822 -42.09 24.36 -11.59
C ILE A 822 -42.67 25.77 -11.81
N ILE A 823 -43.68 26.10 -11.03
CA ILE A 823 -44.20 27.44 -10.93
C ILE A 823 -43.64 28.10 -9.68
N LEU A 824 -43.10 29.29 -9.85
CA LEU A 824 -42.44 30.09 -8.81
C LEU A 824 -43.20 31.40 -8.57
N HIS A 825 -43.22 31.82 -7.32
CA HIS A 825 -43.66 33.17 -6.93
C HIS A 825 -42.84 33.63 -5.70
N ALA A 826 -42.41 34.89 -5.67
CA ALA A 826 -41.73 35.46 -4.50
C ALA A 826 -42.47 36.73 -4.05
N GLU A 827 -42.75 36.80 -2.74
CA GLU A 827 -43.40 37.96 -2.14
C GLU A 827 -42.53 39.21 -2.37
N GLY A 828 -43.18 40.28 -2.86
CA GLY A 828 -42.51 41.57 -3.14
C GLY A 828 -41.79 41.65 -4.49
N VAL A 829 -41.72 40.55 -5.27
CA VAL A 829 -41.15 40.55 -6.65
C VAL A 829 -42.27 40.49 -7.67
N THR A 830 -42.79 41.63 -8.04
CA THR A 830 -43.91 41.74 -9.00
C THR A 830 -43.50 41.63 -10.47
N ASP A 831 -42.24 41.89 -10.77
CA ASP A 831 -41.67 41.85 -12.11
C ASP A 831 -40.34 41.13 -12.14
N PRO A 832 -40.34 39.77 -11.95
CA PRO A 832 -39.12 38.97 -11.86
C PRO A 832 -38.39 38.93 -13.21
N VAL A 833 -37.09 39.16 -13.19
CA VAL A 833 -36.21 39.14 -14.37
C VAL A 833 -35.14 38.04 -14.29
N SER A 834 -34.91 37.47 -13.10
CA SER A 834 -33.90 36.45 -12.89
C SER A 834 -34.38 35.41 -11.89
N ILE A 835 -33.96 34.14 -12.13
CA ILE A 835 -34.18 33.00 -11.28
C ILE A 835 -32.81 32.45 -10.87
N ARG A 836 -32.69 32.02 -9.62
CA ARG A 836 -31.58 31.17 -9.22
C ARG A 836 -32.06 30.01 -8.38
N TYR A 837 -31.28 28.93 -8.42
CA TYR A 837 -31.50 27.71 -7.65
C TYR A 837 -30.23 27.27 -6.94
N GLY A 838 -30.37 26.81 -5.70
CA GLY A 838 -29.28 26.27 -4.90
C GLY A 838 -28.31 27.32 -4.35
N TYR A 839 -28.66 28.60 -4.34
CA TYR A 839 -27.86 29.73 -3.86
C TYR A 839 -28.13 30.11 -2.40
N GLY A 840 -29.28 29.71 -1.87
CA GLY A 840 -29.74 30.11 -0.57
C GLY A 840 -29.13 29.34 0.60
N SER A 841 -29.88 29.31 1.71
CA SER A 841 -29.52 28.55 2.89
C SER A 841 -29.53 27.05 2.63
N PHE A 842 -28.74 26.31 3.36
CA PHE A 842 -28.87 24.87 3.38
C PHE A 842 -30.06 24.44 4.24
N TYR A 843 -30.68 23.33 3.85
CA TYR A 843 -31.83 22.75 4.53
C TYR A 843 -31.47 21.43 5.19
N ILE A 844 -32.16 21.09 6.27
CA ILE A 844 -32.16 19.75 6.88
C ILE A 844 -33.57 19.21 6.71
N GLU A 845 -33.68 18.05 6.14
CA GLU A 845 -34.93 17.36 5.85
C GLU A 845 -35.02 16.10 6.73
N TYR A 846 -36.16 15.94 7.41
CA TYR A 846 -36.42 14.80 8.25
C TYR A 846 -37.29 13.75 7.54
N GLN A 847 -37.24 12.50 8.01
CA GLN A 847 -38.02 11.38 7.47
C GLN A 847 -39.55 11.62 7.50
N ASP A 848 -40.02 12.40 8.45
CA ASP A 848 -41.43 12.80 8.59
C ASP A 848 -41.86 13.92 7.64
N GLY A 849 -40.97 14.40 6.78
CA GLY A 849 -41.21 15.51 5.85
C GLY A 849 -40.97 16.90 6.45
N THR A 850 -40.54 17.02 7.70
CA THR A 850 -40.18 18.31 8.29
C THR A 850 -38.91 18.86 7.65
N VAL A 851 -38.92 20.16 7.31
CA VAL A 851 -37.75 20.87 6.76
C VAL A 851 -37.38 22.01 7.70
N VAL A 852 -36.10 22.07 8.06
CA VAL A 852 -35.55 23.10 8.94
C VAL A 852 -34.38 23.82 8.26
N VAL A 853 -34.32 25.14 8.40
CA VAL A 853 -33.20 25.97 7.94
C VAL A 853 -32.33 26.34 9.12
N PRO A 854 -31.09 25.83 9.22
CA PRO A 854 -30.15 26.21 10.28
C PRO A 854 -29.69 27.66 10.14
N VAL A 855 -29.61 28.38 11.26
CA VAL A 855 -29.10 29.75 11.31
C VAL A 855 -27.91 29.87 12.23
N GLY A 856 -26.85 30.52 11.75
CA GLY A 856 -25.70 30.90 12.59
C GLY A 856 -24.69 29.82 12.91
N GLY A 857 -24.75 28.69 12.23
CA GLY A 857 -23.75 27.60 12.40
C GLY A 857 -24.13 26.57 13.47
N TYR A 858 -23.33 25.54 13.54
CA TYR A 858 -23.55 24.36 14.40
C TYR A 858 -22.61 24.38 15.59
N SER A 859 -23.07 23.91 16.76
CA SER A 859 -22.24 23.63 17.91
C SER A 859 -22.17 22.12 18.17
N GLY A 860 -21.01 21.61 18.56
CA GLY A 860 -20.80 20.20 18.86
C GLY A 860 -20.24 19.36 17.69
N GLY A 861 -19.98 19.95 16.54
CA GLY A 861 -19.48 19.24 15.35
C GLY A 861 -17.98 18.91 15.38
N SER A 862 -17.45 18.26 16.42
CA SER A 862 -16.12 17.63 16.36
C SER A 862 -16.24 16.17 15.90
N MET A 863 -15.16 15.60 15.35
CA MET A 863 -15.10 14.17 14.95
C MET A 863 -15.49 13.19 16.08
N THR A 864 -15.48 13.65 17.32
CA THR A 864 -15.84 12.89 18.53
C THR A 864 -17.22 13.20 19.05
N SER A 865 -17.94 14.18 18.48
CA SER A 865 -19.26 14.56 18.97
C SER A 865 -20.34 13.60 18.46
N THR A 866 -21.12 13.06 19.37
CA THR A 866 -22.28 12.22 19.06
C THR A 866 -23.53 13.04 18.71
N THR A 867 -23.48 14.37 18.88
CA THR A 867 -24.61 15.27 18.61
C THR A 867 -24.14 16.55 17.95
N ILE A 868 -25.00 17.13 17.10
CA ILE A 868 -24.91 18.51 16.63
C ILE A 868 -26.13 19.29 17.12
N THR A 869 -25.92 20.55 17.50
CA THR A 869 -26.99 21.45 17.90
C THR A 869 -26.96 22.71 17.07
N PHE A 870 -28.10 23.12 16.55
CA PHE A 870 -28.26 24.34 15.75
C PHE A 870 -29.57 25.04 16.11
N LYS A 871 -29.73 26.28 15.67
CA LYS A 871 -30.99 27.01 15.76
C LYS A 871 -31.63 27.16 14.40
N ASP A 872 -32.94 27.12 14.36
CA ASP A 872 -33.74 27.47 13.16
C ASP A 872 -33.96 28.99 13.02
N THR A 873 -34.65 29.38 11.96
CA THR A 873 -35.00 30.78 11.68
C THR A 873 -35.95 31.39 12.71
N GLU A 874 -36.66 30.56 13.47
CA GLU A 874 -37.57 31.01 14.53
C GLU A 874 -36.86 31.08 15.89
N GLY A 875 -35.61 30.64 15.98
CA GLY A 875 -34.78 30.62 17.17
C GLY A 875 -34.95 29.36 18.03
N ASN A 876 -35.66 28.33 17.53
CA ASN A 876 -35.80 27.05 18.22
C ASN A 876 -34.45 26.31 18.14
N THR A 877 -34.13 25.56 19.18
CA THR A 877 -32.91 24.76 19.23
C THR A 877 -33.23 23.32 18.82
N HIS A 878 -32.55 22.86 17.79
CA HIS A 878 -32.58 21.47 17.31
C HIS A 878 -31.30 20.73 17.72
N THR A 879 -31.44 19.49 18.12
CA THR A 879 -30.30 18.60 18.43
C THR A 879 -30.48 17.30 17.65
N ILE A 880 -29.54 16.99 16.80
CA ILE A 880 -29.51 15.76 16.03
C ILE A 880 -28.42 14.86 16.61
N THR A 881 -28.77 13.63 16.94
CA THR A 881 -27.83 12.62 17.38
C THR A 881 -27.25 11.87 16.17
N ARG A 882 -26.07 11.28 16.36
CA ARG A 882 -25.35 10.54 15.34
C ARG A 882 -26.12 9.31 14.81
N ASP A 883 -27.02 8.79 15.61
CA ASP A 883 -27.84 7.60 15.33
C ASP A 883 -29.30 7.95 14.96
N ALA A 884 -29.55 9.21 14.54
CA ALA A 884 -30.91 9.66 14.30
C ALA A 884 -31.41 9.14 12.94
N ASP A 885 -32.17 8.09 12.94
CA ASP A 885 -32.99 7.62 11.81
C ASP A 885 -33.99 8.66 11.29
N GLU A 886 -34.05 9.82 11.96
CA GLU A 886 -35.05 10.88 11.70
C GLU A 886 -34.63 11.84 10.60
N VAL A 887 -33.32 11.95 10.26
CA VAL A 887 -32.82 12.87 9.23
C VAL A 887 -32.72 12.14 7.90
N LEU A 888 -33.49 12.58 6.92
CA LEU A 888 -33.42 12.06 5.56
C LEU A 888 -32.22 12.63 4.79
N ARG A 889 -32.05 13.95 4.85
CA ARG A 889 -30.93 14.65 4.17
C ARG A 889 -30.51 15.87 5.00
N SER A 890 -29.21 16.16 5.00
CA SER A 890 -28.71 17.36 5.69
C SER A 890 -27.92 18.25 4.74
N CYS A 891 -27.91 19.52 5.00
CA CYS A 891 -27.13 20.53 4.28
C CYS A 891 -27.44 20.63 2.77
N ILE A 892 -28.63 20.29 2.33
CA ILE A 892 -29.01 20.41 0.93
C ILE A 892 -29.39 21.86 0.56
N PRO A 893 -28.90 22.41 -0.57
CA PRO A 893 -29.28 23.74 -1.04
C PRO A 893 -30.61 23.75 -1.82
N GLY A 894 -31.15 22.58 -2.14
CA GLY A 894 -32.41 22.37 -2.82
C GLY A 894 -32.67 20.87 -3.00
N ASN A 895 -33.91 20.50 -3.30
CA ASN A 895 -34.33 19.09 -3.30
C ASN A 895 -34.94 18.62 -4.65
N VAL A 896 -34.76 19.35 -5.72
CA VAL A 896 -35.32 18.96 -7.01
C VAL A 896 -34.40 17.94 -7.70
N THR A 897 -34.97 16.80 -8.07
CA THR A 897 -34.31 15.75 -8.84
C THR A 897 -35.19 15.31 -10.01
N SER A 898 -34.62 14.62 -10.99
CA SER A 898 -35.41 13.84 -11.94
C SER A 898 -36.07 12.64 -11.25
N GLU A 899 -37.07 12.02 -11.87
CA GLU A 899 -37.67 10.75 -11.39
C GLU A 899 -36.63 9.61 -11.29
N THR A 900 -35.51 9.74 -11.99
CA THR A 900 -34.41 8.77 -11.99
C THR A 900 -33.31 9.13 -11.01
N GLY A 901 -33.45 10.21 -10.24
CA GLY A 901 -32.51 10.58 -9.17
C GLY A 901 -31.47 11.64 -9.57
N ALA A 902 -31.36 12.08 -10.84
CA ALA A 902 -30.40 13.11 -11.22
C ALA A 902 -30.73 14.46 -10.55
N PRO A 903 -29.85 15.07 -9.76
CA PRO A 903 -30.12 16.31 -9.05
C PRO A 903 -30.10 17.52 -9.99
N LEU A 904 -30.93 18.53 -9.66
CA LEU A 904 -30.85 19.82 -10.32
C LEU A 904 -29.58 20.57 -9.87
N GLY A 905 -28.76 21.00 -10.83
CA GLY A 905 -27.57 21.79 -10.58
C GLY A 905 -27.89 23.23 -10.13
N VAL A 906 -26.91 23.85 -9.47
CA VAL A 906 -26.96 25.28 -9.14
C VAL A 906 -26.95 26.10 -10.42
N PHE A 907 -27.85 27.06 -10.55
CA PHE A 907 -27.90 27.95 -11.71
C PHE A 907 -28.39 29.35 -11.36
N THR A 908 -28.08 30.31 -12.26
CA THR A 908 -28.74 31.60 -12.36
C THR A 908 -29.08 31.85 -13.83
N ILE A 909 -30.34 32.10 -14.14
CA ILE A 909 -30.82 32.36 -15.51
C ILE A 909 -31.69 33.58 -15.55
N GLY A 910 -31.70 34.25 -16.70
CA GLY A 910 -32.68 35.27 -17.02
C GLY A 910 -34.04 34.67 -17.35
N ILE A 911 -35.08 35.42 -17.18
CA ILE A 911 -36.44 35.00 -17.49
C ILE A 911 -36.85 35.58 -18.86
N ASN A 912 -37.21 34.71 -19.79
CA ASN A 912 -37.68 35.07 -21.11
C ASN A 912 -39.09 35.67 -21.01
N ASN A 913 -39.37 36.75 -21.75
CA ASN A 913 -40.73 37.24 -21.94
C ASN A 913 -41.45 36.34 -22.94
N LEU A 914 -42.71 36.02 -22.65
CA LEU A 914 -43.58 35.33 -23.62
C LEU A 914 -43.69 36.21 -24.93
N GLY A 915 -43.01 35.78 -25.99
CA GLY A 915 -43.04 36.47 -27.30
C GLY A 915 -41.68 36.88 -27.88
N GLU A 916 -40.55 36.68 -27.19
CA GLU A 916 -39.21 36.79 -27.78
C GLU A 916 -38.73 35.40 -28.20
N GLU A 917 -38.82 35.09 -29.50
CA GLU A 917 -38.11 33.94 -30.10
C GLU A 917 -36.59 34.22 -30.03
N GLN A 918 -35.84 33.29 -29.45
CA GLN A 918 -34.39 33.27 -29.56
C GLN A 918 -33.97 32.72 -30.92
#